data_4a7469a169d4772d09062d3a34224d59
#
_entry.id   4a7469a169d4772d09062d3a34224d59
#
_cell.length_a   1.000
_cell.length_b   1.000
_cell.length_c   1.000
_cell.angle_alpha   90.00
_cell.angle_beta   90.00
_cell.angle_gamma   90.00
#
_symmetry.space_group_name_H-M   'P 1'
#
loop_
_entity.id
_entity.type
_entity.pdbx_description
1 polymer ?
#
loop_
_entity_poly.entity_id
_entity_poly.type
_entity_poly.pdbx_seq_one_letter_code
_entity_poly.pdbx_strand_id
1 'polypeptide(L)'
;MNIDKILKELTLEEKASLCSGSDFWHTEEIKRLDIPSIMVSDGPHGLRKMRDDTDNPNEAIKAVCFPCACALACSFDRKLLTTLGKALGEECQAEDVSVILGPGCNIKRSPLCGRNFEYFSEDPYLASQLATAHIKGVQSKGVGTSLKHFAMNNQETRRMSYSANVDERTFHEIYLSAFETPVKEAKPWTVMCSYNRINGEYSSQNKLLLTDILRNEWGYDGLVVSDWGAVDDRPLGVAAGLDLEMPTSNGKNDELIIEAVNNGSLSMKDLDKAVRNVLTLIQKAEDGYAPATKWDKEKQHELAGKIESECAVLLKNDDKILPLDKSAKIAFIGEFADKPRYQGGGSSHINSFKVTSALEAVKGMDNITYAQGFVTDRDETVDELLDEAVELAKNSDVAVIFAGLPESFESEGFDRKHMRMPDCQLKLIDEVAKVNENVVIVLHNGSAVEMPFADKVKGILEMYLGGQNIGSAEKALLFGEANPSGKLAETFPEKLSHNPSYLNFPGNMDDVDYAEGIFVGYRYYDEKGIKPLFPFGHGLSYTTFEYSNLTVSENEIKDDKTLTVMVDVTNTGDRDGMEIVQLYVSDKESSVRRPVRELKGFEKLFLKAGETKKAVFHLDKRSFAYYEPDIHDWFVEYGEFIIEAGSSSRDIRLSTSVYVSSDTKLPVHFTLNTTCGEINSIPEGRAMFEDILSKIDCGFGDTASDDLGASAKEMMEAMIRDMPLRTLVTFTNVPDITRAKMSEMVENLNEMLAEK
;
A
#
# COMPACT_ATOMS: atom_id res chain seq x y z
N MET A 1 13.77 10.56 32.49
CA MET A 1 14.04 12.00 32.19
C MET A 1 12.87 12.89 32.66
N ASN A 2 13.11 14.11 33.19
CA ASN A 2 12.01 15.06 33.51
C ASN A 2 11.91 16.11 32.40
N ILE A 3 11.10 15.83 31.39
CA ILE A 3 11.01 16.62 30.17
C ILE A 3 10.52 18.06 30.45
N ASP A 4 9.56 18.27 31.37
CA ASP A 4 9.05 19.62 31.69
C ASP A 4 10.11 20.51 32.37
N LYS A 5 11.00 19.92 33.14
CA LYS A 5 12.12 20.63 33.74
C LYS A 5 13.17 20.96 32.68
N ILE A 6 13.52 19.99 31.85
CA ILE A 6 14.52 20.13 30.78
C ILE A 6 14.10 21.25 29.79
N LEU A 7 12.86 21.25 29.33
CA LEU A 7 12.33 22.27 28.42
C LEU A 7 12.50 23.71 28.95
N LYS A 8 12.44 23.91 30.26
CA LYS A 8 12.63 25.23 30.89
C LYS A 8 14.11 25.62 31.01
N GLU A 9 15.02 24.65 31.03
CA GLU A 9 16.45 24.83 31.18
C GLU A 9 17.19 24.93 29.84
N LEU A 10 16.59 24.43 28.73
CA LEU A 10 17.13 24.55 27.38
C LEU A 10 17.14 26.01 26.89
N THR A 11 18.27 26.40 26.27
CA THR A 11 18.34 27.67 25.53
C THR A 11 17.59 27.58 24.20
N LEU A 12 17.38 28.70 23.52
CA LEU A 12 16.74 28.71 22.18
C LEU A 12 17.59 27.94 21.16
N GLU A 13 18.92 28.11 21.22
CA GLU A 13 19.87 27.45 20.34
C GLU A 13 19.84 25.92 20.56
N GLU A 14 19.81 25.46 21.81
CA GLU A 14 19.71 24.03 22.15
C GLU A 14 18.35 23.44 21.73
N LYS A 15 17.27 24.20 21.81
CA LYS A 15 15.97 23.77 21.31
C LYS A 15 15.95 23.62 19.80
N ALA A 16 16.55 24.57 19.07
CA ALA A 16 16.67 24.50 17.63
C ALA A 16 17.52 23.29 17.19
N SER A 17 18.69 23.08 17.83
CA SER A 17 19.57 21.98 17.49
C SER A 17 18.95 20.60 17.77
N LEU A 18 18.15 20.43 18.84
CA LEU A 18 17.42 19.20 19.13
C LEU A 18 16.37 18.85 18.04
N CYS A 19 15.92 19.85 17.26
CA CYS A 19 15.02 19.63 16.15
C CYS A 19 15.72 19.24 14.83
N SER A 20 17.04 19.05 14.85
CA SER A 20 17.88 18.63 13.72
C SER A 20 18.74 17.43 14.11
N GLY A 21 19.13 16.62 13.12
CA GLY A 21 20.16 15.61 13.34
C GLY A 21 21.53 16.22 13.64
N SER A 22 22.34 15.56 14.44
CA SER A 22 23.74 15.94 14.67
C SER A 22 24.65 15.51 13.51
N ASP A 23 24.28 14.44 12.83
CA ASP A 23 24.95 13.90 11.66
C ASP A 23 23.92 13.25 10.71
N PHE A 24 24.33 12.22 9.97
CA PHE A 24 23.45 11.53 9.01
C PHE A 24 22.44 10.58 9.68
N TRP A 25 22.74 10.09 10.94
CA TRP A 25 21.97 9.03 11.59
C TRP A 25 21.61 9.30 13.04
N HIS A 26 22.15 10.36 13.66
CA HIS A 26 22.01 10.57 15.08
C HIS A 26 21.25 11.85 15.42
N THR A 27 20.53 11.83 16.53
CA THR A 27 19.95 13.03 17.13
C THR A 27 21.03 13.82 17.88
N GLU A 28 20.75 15.10 18.14
CA GLU A 28 21.67 15.99 18.88
C GLU A 28 21.79 15.58 20.35
N GLU A 29 23.03 15.67 20.90
CA GLU A 29 23.35 15.45 22.31
C GLU A 29 23.46 16.78 23.06
N ILE A 30 22.82 16.93 24.23
CA ILE A 30 22.98 18.11 25.09
C ILE A 30 23.63 17.68 26.41
N LYS A 31 24.96 17.60 26.44
CA LYS A 31 25.75 17.12 27.58
C LYS A 31 25.42 17.82 28.89
N ARG A 32 25.18 19.14 28.83
CA ARG A 32 24.89 19.97 30.01
C ARG A 32 23.61 19.52 30.76
N LEU A 33 22.71 18.87 30.08
CA LEU A 33 21.40 18.44 30.61
C LEU A 33 21.25 16.91 30.60
N ASP A 34 22.36 16.19 30.40
CA ASP A 34 22.36 14.72 30.30
C ASP A 34 21.34 14.18 29.27
N ILE A 35 21.18 14.86 28.14
CA ILE A 35 20.36 14.39 27.01
C ILE A 35 21.27 13.62 26.06
N PRO A 36 21.12 12.30 25.92
CA PRO A 36 21.94 11.51 25.01
C PRO A 36 21.51 11.65 23.56
N SER A 37 22.42 11.39 22.65
CA SER A 37 22.15 11.12 21.25
C SER A 37 21.62 9.69 21.09
N ILE A 38 20.69 9.48 20.17
CA ILE A 38 20.20 8.16 19.78
C ILE A 38 20.37 7.95 18.28
N MET A 39 20.56 6.67 17.88
CA MET A 39 20.73 6.31 16.47
C MET A 39 19.41 5.90 15.84
N VAL A 40 19.12 6.43 14.64
CA VAL A 40 18.12 5.94 13.71
C VAL A 40 18.82 5.28 12.52
N SER A 41 18.23 4.25 11.91
CA SER A 41 18.90 3.55 10.79
C SER A 41 17.90 3.01 9.80
N ASP A 42 18.29 3.00 8.52
CA ASP A 42 17.53 2.33 7.47
C ASP A 42 17.36 0.83 7.74
N GLY A 43 16.34 0.26 7.11
CA GLY A 43 16.17 -1.18 7.08
C GLY A 43 14.75 -1.69 7.27
N PRO A 44 13.81 -1.48 6.32
CA PRO A 44 12.43 -1.97 6.44
C PRO A 44 12.33 -3.50 6.42
N HIS A 45 13.30 -4.21 5.84
CA HIS A 45 13.36 -5.67 5.75
C HIS A 45 14.71 -6.28 6.16
N GLY A 46 15.54 -5.50 6.87
CA GLY A 46 16.85 -5.88 7.38
C GLY A 46 17.57 -4.63 7.89
N LEU A 47 18.49 -4.75 8.82
CA LEU A 47 19.19 -3.59 9.36
C LEU A 47 20.28 -3.08 8.41
N ARG A 48 20.25 -1.80 8.05
CA ARG A 48 21.29 -1.12 7.27
C ARG A 48 22.04 -0.11 8.12
N LYS A 49 22.65 -0.57 9.20
CA LYS A 49 23.50 0.29 10.05
C LYS A 49 24.84 0.53 9.37
N MET A 50 25.25 1.81 9.30
CA MET A 50 26.58 2.19 8.83
C MET A 50 27.66 1.67 9.75
N ARG A 51 28.82 1.35 9.19
CA ARG A 51 29.99 0.95 9.96
C ARG A 51 30.63 2.17 10.62
N ASP A 52 31.06 2.03 11.89
CA ASP A 52 31.66 3.12 12.65
C ASP A 52 33.12 3.44 12.21
N ASP A 53 33.71 2.58 11.39
CA ASP A 53 35.11 2.68 10.93
C ASP A 53 35.26 3.24 9.50
N THR A 54 34.23 3.81 8.94
CA THR A 54 34.22 4.37 7.57
C THR A 54 33.33 5.61 7.47
N ASP A 55 33.76 6.57 6.66
CA ASP A 55 32.96 7.73 6.30
C ASP A 55 32.10 7.48 5.02
N ASN A 56 32.15 6.26 4.45
CA ASN A 56 31.41 5.93 3.24
C ASN A 56 29.98 5.54 3.60
N PRO A 57 28.96 6.33 3.22
CA PRO A 57 27.56 6.06 3.56
C PRO A 57 26.99 4.77 2.91
N ASN A 58 27.74 4.11 2.05
CA ASN A 58 27.37 2.84 1.41
C ASN A 58 27.96 1.60 2.09
N GLU A 59 28.80 1.77 3.13
CA GLU A 59 29.41 0.67 3.85
C GLU A 59 28.65 0.35 5.14
N ALA A 60 27.66 -0.56 5.03
CA ALA A 60 26.88 -1.04 6.17
C ALA A 60 27.49 -2.29 6.81
N ILE A 61 27.11 -2.56 8.06
CA ILE A 61 27.44 -3.81 8.76
C ILE A 61 26.85 -5.01 8.02
N LYS A 62 27.37 -6.21 8.34
CA LYS A 62 26.79 -7.47 7.87
C LYS A 62 25.53 -7.81 8.67
N ALA A 63 24.39 -7.85 8.00
CA ALA A 63 23.06 -8.02 8.56
C ALA A 63 22.26 -9.13 7.90
N VAL A 64 21.04 -9.40 8.37
CA VAL A 64 20.11 -10.36 7.74
C VAL A 64 19.14 -9.59 6.83
N CYS A 65 19.13 -9.96 5.56
CA CYS A 65 18.12 -9.47 4.61
C CYS A 65 16.94 -10.44 4.56
N PHE A 66 15.82 -10.03 5.10
CA PHE A 66 14.53 -10.72 4.99
C PHE A 66 13.85 -10.42 3.65
N PRO A 67 12.77 -11.14 3.28
CA PRO A 67 11.97 -10.78 2.11
C PRO A 67 11.50 -9.32 2.15
N CYS A 68 11.48 -8.67 0.98
CA CYS A 68 10.98 -7.30 0.86
C CYS A 68 9.46 -7.24 1.07
N ALA A 69 8.92 -6.03 1.30
CA ALA A 69 7.50 -5.84 1.57
C ALA A 69 6.58 -6.38 0.46
N CYS A 70 6.99 -6.32 -0.80
CA CYS A 70 6.26 -6.90 -1.93
C CYS A 70 6.04 -8.42 -1.79
N ALA A 71 7.06 -9.16 -1.33
CA ALA A 71 6.94 -10.58 -1.02
C ALA A 71 6.15 -10.80 0.28
N LEU A 72 6.52 -10.11 1.35
CA LEU A 72 5.88 -10.23 2.67
C LEU A 72 4.36 -10.04 2.62
N ALA A 73 3.89 -9.12 1.77
CA ALA A 73 2.47 -8.84 1.63
C ALA A 73 1.68 -10.04 1.08
N CYS A 74 2.31 -10.85 0.25
CA CYS A 74 1.68 -12.05 -0.30
C CYS A 74 1.40 -13.13 0.76
N SER A 75 2.01 -13.04 1.93
CA SER A 75 1.71 -13.96 3.04
C SER A 75 0.30 -13.76 3.61
N PHE A 76 -0.29 -12.56 3.54
CA PHE A 76 -1.55 -12.22 4.22
C PHE A 76 -1.55 -12.69 5.69
N ASP A 77 -0.42 -12.58 6.38
CA ASP A 77 -0.22 -13.15 7.71
C ASP A 77 0.34 -12.13 8.72
N ARG A 78 -0.53 -11.64 9.60
CA ARG A 78 -0.15 -10.72 10.69
C ARG A 78 0.85 -11.34 11.67
N LYS A 79 0.79 -12.66 11.89
CA LYS A 79 1.69 -13.35 12.83
C LYS A 79 3.09 -13.47 12.25
N LEU A 80 3.19 -13.74 10.95
CA LEU A 80 4.45 -13.79 10.22
C LEU A 80 5.13 -12.41 10.27
N LEU A 81 4.41 -11.32 9.99
CA LEU A 81 4.94 -9.95 10.07
C LEU A 81 5.36 -9.56 11.50
N THR A 82 4.61 -9.99 12.51
CA THR A 82 5.00 -9.81 13.92
C THR A 82 6.29 -10.59 14.26
N THR A 83 6.46 -11.78 13.70
CA THR A 83 7.67 -12.61 13.90
C THR A 83 8.88 -11.96 13.24
N LEU A 84 8.73 -11.48 12.00
CA LEU A 84 9.75 -10.69 11.32
C LEU A 84 10.14 -9.44 12.11
N GLY A 85 9.14 -8.66 12.54
CA GLY A 85 9.39 -7.45 13.33
C GLY A 85 10.16 -7.72 14.62
N LYS A 86 9.87 -8.83 15.30
CA LYS A 86 10.66 -9.24 16.50
C LYS A 86 12.10 -9.56 16.15
N ALA A 87 12.38 -10.24 15.03
CA ALA A 87 13.73 -10.55 14.59
C ALA A 87 14.53 -9.28 14.26
N LEU A 88 13.89 -8.32 13.55
CA LEU A 88 14.49 -7.01 13.27
C LEU A 88 14.77 -6.21 14.55
N GLY A 89 13.84 -6.20 15.51
CA GLY A 89 14.02 -5.53 16.79
C GLY A 89 15.15 -6.16 17.64
N GLU A 90 15.34 -7.48 17.59
CA GLU A 90 16.47 -8.16 18.25
C GLU A 90 17.80 -7.77 17.60
N GLU A 91 17.86 -7.66 16.28
CA GLU A 91 19.06 -7.22 15.55
C GLU A 91 19.39 -5.76 15.89
N CYS A 92 18.38 -4.86 15.87
CA CYS A 92 18.55 -3.45 16.24
C CYS A 92 19.09 -3.29 17.67
N GLN A 93 18.57 -4.03 18.65
CA GLN A 93 19.06 -4.01 20.04
C GLN A 93 20.52 -4.47 20.14
N ALA A 94 20.88 -5.53 19.40
CA ALA A 94 22.24 -6.05 19.42
C ALA A 94 23.27 -5.12 18.76
N GLU A 95 22.79 -4.23 17.87
CA GLU A 95 23.62 -3.28 17.13
C GLU A 95 23.41 -1.82 17.58
N ASP A 96 22.81 -1.60 18.77
CA ASP A 96 22.61 -0.28 19.39
C ASP A 96 21.81 0.72 18.50
N VAL A 97 20.81 0.25 17.78
CA VAL A 97 19.90 1.08 16.96
C VAL A 97 18.60 1.29 17.70
N SER A 98 18.25 2.56 17.95
CA SER A 98 17.07 2.94 18.73
C SER A 98 15.78 2.97 17.91
N VAL A 99 15.86 3.33 16.61
CA VAL A 99 14.71 3.41 15.69
C VAL A 99 15.12 2.87 14.33
N ILE A 100 14.31 1.92 13.82
CA ILE A 100 14.46 1.43 12.44
C ILE A 100 13.49 2.19 11.51
N LEU A 101 13.99 2.67 10.35
CA LEU A 101 13.24 3.47 9.39
C LEU A 101 12.40 2.59 8.45
N GLY A 102 11.29 2.15 8.96
CA GLY A 102 10.32 1.28 8.32
C GLY A 102 9.17 0.93 9.26
N PRO A 103 8.13 0.26 8.73
CA PRO A 103 7.95 -0.17 7.35
C PRO A 103 7.46 0.93 6.39
N GLY A 104 7.66 0.72 5.08
CA GLY A 104 7.03 1.51 4.03
C GLY A 104 5.64 0.96 3.71
N CYS A 105 4.59 1.81 3.70
CA CYS A 105 3.23 1.37 3.43
C CYS A 105 2.47 2.19 2.38
N ASN A 106 3.19 2.92 1.52
CA ASN A 106 2.57 3.62 0.40
C ASN A 106 1.86 2.62 -0.52
N ILE A 107 0.80 3.09 -1.16
CA ILE A 107 0.01 2.25 -2.07
C ILE A 107 0.76 2.04 -3.40
N LYS A 108 0.74 0.82 -3.93
CA LYS A 108 1.24 0.49 -5.27
C LYS A 108 0.27 1.03 -6.33
N ARG A 109 0.41 2.32 -6.66
CA ARG A 109 -0.44 3.02 -7.62
C ARG A 109 -0.15 2.61 -9.07
N SER A 110 1.14 2.62 -9.42
CA SER A 110 1.65 2.24 -10.73
C SER A 110 2.66 1.11 -10.60
N PRO A 111 2.64 0.09 -11.48
CA PRO A 111 3.67 -0.94 -11.48
C PRO A 111 5.07 -0.41 -11.87
N LEU A 112 5.15 0.83 -12.35
CA LEU A 112 6.40 1.46 -12.76
C LEU A 112 7.16 2.13 -11.61
N CYS A 113 6.52 2.39 -10.44
CA CYS A 113 7.21 3.02 -9.31
C CYS A 113 8.42 2.21 -8.86
N GLY A 114 9.59 2.85 -8.85
CA GLY A 114 10.87 2.21 -8.57
C GLY A 114 10.97 1.61 -7.17
N ARG A 115 10.20 2.12 -6.21
CA ARG A 115 10.17 1.68 -4.80
C ARG A 115 9.03 0.72 -4.47
N ASN A 116 8.28 0.19 -5.45
CA ASN A 116 7.20 -0.76 -5.18
C ASN A 116 7.66 -1.99 -4.39
N PHE A 117 8.92 -2.40 -4.55
CA PHE A 117 9.45 -3.56 -3.82
C PHE A 117 9.42 -3.39 -2.29
N GLU A 118 9.50 -2.17 -1.77
CA GLU A 118 9.47 -1.90 -0.32
C GLU A 118 8.08 -1.51 0.22
N TYR A 119 7.04 -1.52 -0.65
CA TYR A 119 5.65 -1.25 -0.30
C TYR A 119 4.82 -2.54 -0.34
N PHE A 120 3.85 -2.66 0.58
CA PHE A 120 3.08 -3.89 0.73
C PHE A 120 2.14 -4.15 -0.44
N SER A 121 1.17 -3.27 -0.71
CA SER A 121 0.01 -3.62 -1.52
C SER A 121 -0.56 -2.45 -2.32
N GLU A 122 -1.37 -2.77 -3.33
CA GLU A 122 -2.33 -1.85 -3.96
C GLU A 122 -3.60 -1.64 -3.11
N ASP A 123 -3.82 -2.51 -2.11
CA ASP A 123 -4.98 -2.45 -1.22
C ASP A 123 -4.61 -1.82 0.12
N PRO A 124 -5.28 -0.71 0.54
CA PRO A 124 -4.95 -0.01 1.77
C PRO A 124 -5.26 -0.80 3.03
N TYR A 125 -6.29 -1.68 3.03
CA TYR A 125 -6.60 -2.52 4.18
C TYR A 125 -5.49 -3.53 4.43
N LEU A 126 -5.07 -4.27 3.38
CA LEU A 126 -3.97 -5.24 3.49
C LEU A 126 -2.68 -4.54 3.95
N ALA A 127 -2.30 -3.43 3.30
CA ALA A 127 -1.10 -2.67 3.64
C ALA A 127 -1.11 -2.23 5.11
N SER A 128 -2.22 -1.66 5.59
CA SER A 128 -2.35 -1.17 6.96
C SER A 128 -2.24 -2.28 8.01
N GLN A 129 -2.87 -3.44 7.75
CA GLN A 129 -2.87 -4.57 8.69
C GLN A 129 -1.48 -5.19 8.83
N LEU A 130 -0.74 -5.32 7.73
CA LEU A 130 0.61 -5.88 7.74
C LEU A 130 1.62 -4.91 8.34
N ALA A 131 1.54 -3.60 8.02
CA ALA A 131 2.33 -2.57 8.67
C ALA A 131 2.10 -2.53 10.18
N THR A 132 0.85 -2.61 10.64
CA THR A 132 0.49 -2.69 12.06
C THR A 132 1.17 -3.86 12.76
N ALA A 133 1.14 -5.03 12.16
CA ALA A 133 1.75 -6.24 12.73
C ALA A 133 3.28 -6.15 12.78
N HIS A 134 3.91 -5.63 11.73
CA HIS A 134 5.35 -5.37 11.67
C HIS A 134 5.80 -4.43 12.80
N ILE A 135 5.15 -3.26 12.92
CA ILE A 135 5.44 -2.25 13.96
C ILE A 135 5.31 -2.85 15.36
N LYS A 136 4.19 -3.54 15.65
CA LYS A 136 3.99 -4.22 16.93
C LYS A 136 5.10 -5.22 17.24
N GLY A 137 5.60 -5.93 16.22
CA GLY A 137 6.71 -6.86 16.33
C GLY A 137 8.01 -6.18 16.75
N VAL A 138 8.46 -5.16 16.01
CA VAL A 138 9.69 -4.40 16.29
C VAL A 138 9.62 -3.73 17.66
N GLN A 139 8.53 -2.98 17.92
CA GLN A 139 8.39 -2.21 19.17
C GLN A 139 8.25 -3.10 20.41
N SER A 140 7.84 -4.38 20.26
CA SER A 140 7.85 -5.34 21.36
C SER A 140 9.24 -5.68 21.88
N LYS A 141 10.29 -5.28 21.14
CA LYS A 141 11.71 -5.46 21.54
C LYS A 141 12.34 -4.17 22.06
N GLY A 142 11.55 -3.12 22.32
CA GLY A 142 12.07 -1.85 22.82
C GLY A 142 12.78 -1.00 21.77
N VAL A 143 12.52 -1.24 20.49
CA VAL A 143 13.04 -0.48 19.35
C VAL A 143 11.91 0.27 18.67
N GLY A 144 12.12 1.54 18.36
CA GLY A 144 11.14 2.35 17.61
C GLY A 144 11.06 1.96 16.13
N THR A 145 9.94 2.31 15.52
CA THR A 145 9.73 2.22 14.08
C THR A 145 9.44 3.60 13.50
N SER A 146 9.75 3.82 12.24
CA SER A 146 9.33 5.00 11.48
C SER A 146 8.45 4.57 10.32
N LEU A 147 7.13 4.74 10.48
CA LEU A 147 6.17 4.44 9.44
C LEU A 147 6.33 5.44 8.29
N LYS A 148 6.55 4.97 7.06
CA LYS A 148 6.96 5.80 5.92
C LYS A 148 6.28 5.41 4.60
N HIS A 149 6.21 6.31 3.61
CA HIS A 149 6.53 7.74 3.60
C HIS A 149 5.22 8.53 3.60
N PHE A 150 4.94 9.29 4.60
CA PHE A 150 3.66 9.95 4.87
C PHE A 150 3.59 11.33 4.19
N ALA A 151 2.86 11.48 3.05
CA ALA A 151 2.09 10.49 2.32
C ALA A 151 2.28 10.65 0.80
N MET A 152 1.74 9.67 0.03
CA MET A 152 1.66 9.74 -1.44
C MET A 152 3.01 9.74 -2.16
N ASN A 153 4.04 9.12 -1.61
CA ASN A 153 5.30 8.87 -2.34
C ASN A 153 5.14 7.64 -3.25
N ASN A 154 4.51 7.83 -4.43
CA ASN A 154 4.12 6.74 -5.33
C ASN A 154 4.91 6.74 -6.64
N GLN A 155 5.99 7.54 -6.74
CA GLN A 155 6.93 7.58 -7.86
C GLN A 155 8.29 8.12 -7.43
N GLU A 156 9.34 7.78 -8.20
CA GLU A 156 10.69 8.30 -8.01
C GLU A 156 11.01 9.48 -8.91
N THR A 157 10.40 9.51 -10.08
CA THR A 157 10.55 10.62 -11.03
C THR A 157 10.16 11.94 -10.37
N ARG A 158 11.15 12.86 -10.23
CA ARG A 158 10.99 14.18 -9.60
C ARG A 158 10.47 14.12 -8.16
N ARG A 159 10.74 13.06 -7.41
CA ARG A 159 10.16 12.78 -6.08
C ARG A 159 10.28 13.95 -5.08
N MET A 160 11.33 14.78 -5.23
CA MET A 160 11.57 15.93 -4.34
C MET A 160 10.85 17.21 -4.77
N SER A 161 10.11 17.22 -5.88
CA SER A 161 9.46 18.44 -6.38
C SER A 161 8.05 18.23 -6.93
N TYR A 162 7.61 16.99 -7.27
CA TYR A 162 6.28 16.81 -7.83
C TYR A 162 5.18 17.06 -6.80
N SER A 163 4.02 17.50 -7.28
CA SER A 163 2.78 17.64 -6.52
C SER A 163 1.84 16.50 -6.88
N ALA A 164 1.50 15.66 -5.90
CA ALA A 164 0.40 14.70 -6.01
C ALA A 164 -0.92 15.46 -5.86
N ASN A 165 -1.66 15.63 -6.96
CA ASN A 165 -2.93 16.33 -6.97
C ASN A 165 -4.06 15.30 -6.81
N VAL A 166 -4.81 15.40 -5.71
CA VAL A 166 -5.79 14.39 -5.30
C VAL A 166 -7.01 15.05 -4.66
N ASP A 167 -8.20 14.50 -4.90
CA ASP A 167 -9.42 14.88 -4.18
C ASP A 167 -9.41 14.32 -2.74
N GLU A 168 -10.20 14.92 -1.87
CA GLU A 168 -10.24 14.60 -0.44
C GLU A 168 -10.69 13.16 -0.18
N ARG A 169 -11.71 12.68 -0.89
CA ARG A 169 -12.23 11.32 -0.75
C ARG A 169 -11.17 10.27 -1.11
N THR A 170 -10.54 10.41 -2.27
CA THR A 170 -9.45 9.53 -2.72
C THR A 170 -8.28 9.55 -1.76
N PHE A 171 -7.93 10.74 -1.25
CA PHE A 171 -6.85 10.88 -0.28
C PHE A 171 -7.10 10.05 0.97
N HIS A 172 -8.31 10.15 1.57
CA HIS A 172 -8.67 9.40 2.78
C HIS A 172 -8.91 7.91 2.52
N GLU A 173 -9.65 7.53 1.46
CA GLU A 173 -10.02 6.13 1.23
C GLU A 173 -8.82 5.25 0.82
N ILE A 174 -7.87 5.78 0.05
CA ILE A 174 -6.77 5.02 -0.53
C ILE A 174 -5.44 5.33 0.15
N TYR A 175 -4.98 6.59 0.09
CA TYR A 175 -3.59 6.91 0.43
C TYR A 175 -3.35 7.09 1.93
N LEU A 176 -4.30 7.64 2.66
CA LEU A 176 -4.21 7.80 4.11
C LEU A 176 -4.63 6.55 4.88
N SER A 177 -5.57 5.77 4.38
CA SER A 177 -6.07 4.54 5.05
C SER A 177 -4.96 3.52 5.32
N ALA A 178 -3.92 3.46 4.48
CA ALA A 178 -2.76 2.59 4.71
C ALA A 178 -1.95 2.99 5.97
N PHE A 179 -1.99 4.27 6.37
CA PHE A 179 -1.28 4.82 7.52
C PHE A 179 -2.16 4.91 8.78
N GLU A 180 -3.46 5.13 8.63
CA GLU A 180 -4.39 5.39 9.74
C GLU A 180 -4.41 4.25 10.77
N THR A 181 -4.63 3.00 10.32
CA THR A 181 -4.68 1.84 11.21
C THR A 181 -3.35 1.61 11.97
N PRO A 182 -2.17 1.61 11.30
CA PRO A 182 -0.89 1.53 12.00
C PRO A 182 -0.68 2.61 13.04
N VAL A 183 -1.04 3.86 12.74
CA VAL A 183 -0.93 4.99 13.68
C VAL A 183 -1.82 4.79 14.89
N LYS A 184 -3.11 4.46 14.68
CA LYS A 184 -4.08 4.30 15.78
C LYS A 184 -3.84 3.05 16.64
N GLU A 185 -3.44 1.92 16.01
CA GLU A 185 -3.35 0.62 16.70
C GLU A 185 -1.94 0.22 17.14
N ALA A 186 -0.91 0.50 16.33
CA ALA A 186 0.46 0.13 16.66
C ALA A 186 1.25 1.29 17.28
N LYS A 187 0.81 2.53 17.09
CA LYS A 187 1.42 3.74 17.66
C LYS A 187 2.93 3.78 17.40
N PRO A 188 3.36 3.87 16.13
CA PRO A 188 4.77 3.93 15.80
C PRO A 188 5.44 5.06 16.57
N TRP A 189 6.69 4.86 17.02
CA TRP A 189 7.39 5.90 17.76
C TRP A 189 7.62 7.13 16.89
N THR A 190 7.87 6.91 15.59
CA THR A 190 8.02 7.98 14.61
C THR A 190 7.20 7.72 13.35
N VAL A 191 6.81 8.80 12.67
CA VAL A 191 6.25 8.81 11.32
C VAL A 191 7.16 9.68 10.46
N MET A 192 7.57 9.18 9.29
CA MET A 192 8.41 9.91 8.36
C MET A 192 7.56 10.57 7.29
N CYS A 193 7.60 11.90 7.17
CA CYS A 193 6.94 12.60 6.06
C CYS A 193 7.67 12.33 4.74
N SER A 194 6.93 12.40 3.63
CA SER A 194 7.45 12.14 2.29
C SER A 194 8.16 13.36 1.68
N TYR A 195 8.85 13.14 0.56
CA TYR A 195 9.52 14.20 -0.20
C TYR A 195 8.58 15.13 -0.95
N ASN A 196 7.50 14.58 -1.52
CA ASN A 196 6.64 15.23 -2.49
C ASN A 196 5.73 16.30 -1.86
N ARG A 197 5.18 17.13 -2.75
CA ARG A 197 4.04 17.98 -2.42
C ARG A 197 2.73 17.21 -2.54
N ILE A 198 1.74 17.62 -1.75
CA ILE A 198 0.36 17.17 -1.82
C ILE A 198 -0.51 18.41 -2.08
N ASN A 199 -1.22 18.43 -3.19
CA ASN A 199 -2.04 19.57 -3.61
C ASN A 199 -1.27 20.91 -3.54
N GLY A 200 0.01 20.90 -3.95
CA GLY A 200 0.88 22.06 -4.03
C GLY A 200 1.76 22.34 -2.80
N GLU A 201 1.52 21.72 -1.64
CA GLU A 201 2.26 21.95 -0.39
C GLU A 201 3.17 20.76 -0.04
N TYR A 202 4.43 21.01 0.31
CA TYR A 202 5.37 19.95 0.71
C TYR A 202 4.90 19.23 1.96
N SER A 203 4.97 17.91 1.96
CA SER A 203 4.56 17.06 3.09
C SER A 203 5.23 17.46 4.41
N SER A 204 6.48 17.94 4.36
CA SER A 204 7.26 18.37 5.52
C SER A 204 6.75 19.65 6.21
N GLN A 205 5.89 20.42 5.56
CA GLN A 205 5.30 21.66 6.09
C GLN A 205 3.78 21.72 5.95
N ASN A 206 3.15 20.63 5.52
CA ASN A 206 1.70 20.55 5.32
C ASN A 206 0.97 20.40 6.66
N LYS A 207 0.38 21.48 7.13
CA LYS A 207 -0.34 21.51 8.41
C LYS A 207 -1.57 20.61 8.42
N LEU A 208 -2.32 20.55 7.29
CA LEU A 208 -3.46 19.65 7.17
C LEU A 208 -3.02 18.19 7.41
N LEU A 209 -1.91 17.78 6.78
CA LEU A 209 -1.38 16.42 6.89
C LEU A 209 -0.84 16.12 8.29
N LEU A 210 0.12 16.96 8.79
CA LEU A 210 0.91 16.65 9.98
C LEU A 210 0.20 16.99 11.30
N THR A 211 -0.66 18.00 11.31
CA THR A 211 -1.37 18.43 12.52
C THR A 211 -2.84 18.06 12.49
N ASP A 212 -3.57 18.46 11.45
CA ASP A 212 -5.03 18.34 11.50
C ASP A 212 -5.44 16.86 11.35
N ILE A 213 -4.90 16.13 10.39
CA ILE A 213 -5.19 14.69 10.19
C ILE A 213 -4.40 13.84 11.19
N LEU A 214 -3.05 13.88 11.12
CA LEU A 214 -2.23 12.93 11.89
C LEU A 214 -2.41 13.08 13.40
N ARG A 215 -2.38 14.33 13.93
CA ARG A 215 -2.39 14.56 15.37
C ARG A 215 -3.80 14.78 15.93
N ASN A 216 -4.62 15.63 15.28
CA ASN A 216 -5.93 16.00 15.83
C ASN A 216 -6.98 14.91 15.55
N GLU A 217 -7.06 14.41 14.31
CA GLU A 217 -8.06 13.40 13.94
C GLU A 217 -7.65 11.99 14.39
N TRP A 218 -6.38 11.58 14.14
CA TRP A 218 -5.92 10.23 14.48
C TRP A 218 -5.35 10.11 15.90
N GLY A 219 -5.11 11.23 16.59
CA GLY A 219 -4.60 11.25 17.96
C GLY A 219 -3.14 10.84 18.09
N TYR A 220 -2.31 11.05 17.07
CA TYR A 220 -0.90 10.71 17.10
C TYR A 220 -0.10 11.59 18.05
N ASP A 221 0.59 10.98 19.00
CA ASP A 221 1.41 11.64 20.03
C ASP A 221 2.92 11.37 19.88
N GLY A 222 3.32 10.66 18.81
CA GLY A 222 4.72 10.37 18.52
C GLY A 222 5.44 11.51 17.77
N LEU A 223 6.67 11.23 17.36
CA LEU A 223 7.53 12.16 16.64
C LEU A 223 7.30 12.08 15.12
N VAL A 224 7.26 13.24 14.45
CA VAL A 224 7.34 13.32 12.99
C VAL A 224 8.76 13.68 12.58
N VAL A 225 9.39 12.81 11.78
CA VAL A 225 10.71 13.02 11.19
C VAL A 225 10.58 13.31 9.69
N SER A 226 11.45 14.14 9.14
CA SER A 226 11.54 14.32 7.69
C SER A 226 12.13 13.08 7.03
N ASP A 227 11.79 12.81 5.76
CA ASP A 227 12.67 12.04 4.91
C ASP A 227 13.99 12.81 4.68
N TRP A 228 15.06 12.13 4.28
CA TRP A 228 16.43 12.66 4.24
C TRP A 228 16.58 13.78 3.21
N GLY A 229 16.59 15.04 3.69
CA GLY A 229 16.63 16.23 2.86
C GLY A 229 15.27 16.67 2.29
N ALA A 230 14.16 16.24 2.89
CA ALA A 230 12.81 16.58 2.43
C ALA A 230 12.29 17.94 2.92
N VAL A 231 13.07 18.67 3.72
CA VAL A 231 12.66 19.96 4.29
C VAL A 231 12.82 21.09 3.28
N ASP A 232 11.74 21.81 3.00
CA ASP A 232 11.74 23.02 2.18
C ASP A 232 11.86 24.29 3.06
N ASP A 233 10.86 24.57 3.92
CA ASP A 233 10.88 25.65 4.89
C ASP A 233 10.85 25.08 6.32
N ARG A 234 11.98 25.19 7.03
CA ARG A 234 12.11 24.58 8.37
C ARG A 234 11.20 25.22 9.43
N PRO A 235 11.11 26.55 9.58
CA PRO A 235 10.17 27.20 10.48
C PRO A 235 8.70 26.85 10.20
N LEU A 236 8.27 26.84 8.95
CA LEU A 236 6.92 26.40 8.57
C LEU A 236 6.73 24.90 8.91
N GLY A 237 7.73 24.07 8.69
CA GLY A 237 7.70 22.66 9.08
C GLY A 237 7.45 22.47 10.58
N VAL A 238 8.17 23.20 11.45
CA VAL A 238 7.93 23.17 12.90
C VAL A 238 6.50 23.61 13.24
N ALA A 239 6.04 24.69 12.64
CA ALA A 239 4.68 25.19 12.86
C ALA A 239 3.59 24.19 12.38
N ALA A 240 3.88 23.45 11.31
CA ALA A 240 3.00 22.41 10.77
C ALA A 240 3.01 21.10 11.57
N GLY A 241 4.02 20.85 12.40
CA GLY A 241 4.13 19.66 13.23
C GLY A 241 5.26 18.69 12.88
N LEU A 242 6.23 19.11 12.04
CA LEU A 242 7.49 18.40 11.79
C LEU A 242 8.45 18.62 12.96
N ASP A 243 8.75 17.58 13.73
CA ASP A 243 9.53 17.67 14.94
C ASP A 243 11.04 17.61 14.68
N LEU A 244 11.48 16.65 13.87
CA LEU A 244 12.91 16.36 13.63
C LEU A 244 13.24 16.40 12.14
N GLU A 245 14.21 17.22 11.77
CA GLU A 245 14.81 17.20 10.43
C GLU A 245 15.98 16.21 10.37
N MET A 246 16.02 15.38 9.34
CA MET A 246 17.14 14.50 9.02
C MET A 246 17.54 14.63 7.54
N PRO A 247 18.85 14.50 7.23
CA PRO A 247 19.99 14.51 8.13
C PRO A 247 20.28 15.94 8.64
N THR A 248 21.41 16.12 9.33
CA THR A 248 21.84 17.45 9.77
C THR A 248 21.91 18.47 8.64
N SER A 249 21.38 19.67 8.87
CA SER A 249 21.58 20.84 7.97
C SER A 249 22.91 21.56 8.24
N ASN A 250 23.76 21.02 9.14
CA ASN A 250 24.94 21.67 9.67
C ASN A 250 24.65 23.04 10.33
N GLY A 251 23.54 23.12 11.07
CA GLY A 251 23.08 24.29 11.80
C GLY A 251 22.38 25.36 10.98
N LYS A 252 22.32 25.24 9.64
CA LYS A 252 21.71 26.26 8.77
C LYS A 252 20.23 26.44 9.04
N ASN A 253 19.51 25.34 9.18
CA ASN A 253 18.08 25.37 9.45
C ASN A 253 17.79 25.68 10.92
N ASP A 254 18.71 25.40 11.84
CA ASP A 254 18.63 25.82 13.24
C ASP A 254 18.64 27.35 13.35
N GLU A 255 19.52 28.03 12.57
CA GLU A 255 19.59 29.49 12.51
C GLU A 255 18.25 30.07 12.03
N LEU A 256 17.57 29.44 11.04
CA LEU A 256 16.25 29.87 10.56
C LEU A 256 15.17 29.72 11.66
N ILE A 257 15.19 28.65 12.44
CA ILE A 257 14.29 28.48 13.60
C ILE A 257 14.51 29.58 14.61
N ILE A 258 15.78 29.86 14.98
CA ILE A 258 16.14 30.89 15.96
C ILE A 258 15.67 32.28 15.47
N GLU A 259 15.92 32.59 14.20
CA GLU A 259 15.46 33.85 13.59
C GLU A 259 13.94 33.98 13.61
N ALA A 260 13.22 32.91 13.24
CA ALA A 260 11.76 32.88 13.18
C ALA A 260 11.12 33.05 14.57
N VAL A 261 11.71 32.47 15.61
CA VAL A 261 11.27 32.68 17.00
C VAL A 261 11.54 34.12 17.45
N ASN A 262 12.72 34.67 17.17
CA ASN A 262 13.10 36.02 17.58
C ASN A 262 12.26 37.11 16.88
N ASN A 263 11.86 36.90 15.63
CA ASN A 263 11.00 37.84 14.89
C ASN A 263 9.49 37.58 15.09
N GLY A 264 9.12 36.48 15.79
CA GLY A 264 7.73 36.14 16.13
C GLY A 264 6.94 35.44 15.02
N SER A 265 7.58 35.01 13.92
CA SER A 265 6.94 34.23 12.85
C SER A 265 6.76 32.74 13.22
N LEU A 266 7.58 32.22 14.15
CA LEU A 266 7.39 30.91 14.79
C LEU A 266 7.14 31.08 16.28
N SER A 267 6.08 30.43 16.80
CA SER A 267 5.81 30.49 18.24
C SER A 267 6.77 29.61 19.04
N MET A 268 7.23 30.09 20.22
CA MET A 268 8.01 29.26 21.16
C MET A 268 7.23 28.00 21.59
N LYS A 269 5.88 28.09 21.60
CA LYS A 269 5.03 26.94 21.96
C LYS A 269 5.14 25.80 20.95
N ASP A 270 5.21 26.12 19.66
CA ASP A 270 5.33 25.10 18.61
C ASP A 270 6.73 24.48 18.62
N LEU A 271 7.78 25.29 18.83
CA LEU A 271 9.14 24.79 19.04
C LEU A 271 9.23 23.89 20.28
N ASP A 272 8.67 24.30 21.42
CA ASP A 272 8.64 23.49 22.65
C ASP A 272 7.90 22.16 22.46
N LYS A 273 6.87 22.14 21.61
CA LYS A 273 6.15 20.90 21.26
C LYS A 273 7.04 19.95 20.46
N ALA A 274 7.76 20.45 19.46
CA ALA A 274 8.69 19.65 18.66
C ALA A 274 9.81 19.08 19.55
N VAL A 275 10.46 19.92 20.36
CA VAL A 275 11.51 19.50 21.31
C VAL A 275 10.98 18.46 22.30
N ARG A 276 9.76 18.63 22.82
CA ARG A 276 9.12 17.65 23.70
C ARG A 276 9.01 16.28 23.02
N ASN A 277 8.62 16.23 21.76
CA ASN A 277 8.48 14.99 21.00
C ASN A 277 9.85 14.32 20.79
N VAL A 278 10.91 15.09 20.52
CA VAL A 278 12.30 14.58 20.43
C VAL A 278 12.75 14.00 21.78
N LEU A 279 12.55 14.73 22.87
CA LEU A 279 12.91 14.26 24.22
C LEU A 279 12.10 13.00 24.61
N THR A 280 10.85 12.92 24.21
CA THR A 280 10.00 11.75 24.44
C THR A 280 10.50 10.53 23.66
N LEU A 281 10.96 10.72 22.41
CA LEU A 281 11.57 9.66 21.62
C LEU A 281 12.86 9.16 22.28
N ILE A 282 13.75 10.07 22.71
CA ILE A 282 14.98 9.73 23.41
C ILE A 282 14.67 8.96 24.70
N GLN A 283 13.67 9.39 25.49
CA GLN A 283 13.26 8.67 26.71
C GLN A 283 12.76 7.26 26.39
N LYS A 284 11.94 7.08 25.34
CA LYS A 284 11.48 5.75 24.92
C LYS A 284 12.66 4.85 24.51
N ALA A 285 13.66 5.41 23.83
CA ALA A 285 14.86 4.69 23.43
C ALA A 285 15.69 4.23 24.65
N GLU A 286 15.88 5.11 25.64
CA GLU A 286 16.56 4.75 26.90
C GLU A 286 15.79 3.66 27.68
N ASP A 287 14.46 3.81 27.80
CA ASP A 287 13.61 2.87 28.53
C ASP A 287 13.54 1.50 27.83
N GLY A 288 13.64 1.47 26.50
CA GLY A 288 13.62 0.27 25.66
C GLY A 288 14.98 -0.41 25.51
N TYR A 289 16.09 0.26 25.90
CA TYR A 289 17.45 -0.23 25.65
C TYR A 289 17.76 -1.54 26.38
N ALA A 290 18.17 -2.55 25.63
CA ALA A 290 18.46 -3.89 26.11
C ALA A 290 19.83 -4.41 25.61
N PRO A 291 20.96 -3.89 26.13
CA PRO A 291 22.31 -4.12 25.58
C PRO A 291 22.80 -5.57 25.70
N ALA A 292 22.10 -6.40 26.49
CA ALA A 292 22.42 -7.83 26.63
C ALA A 292 21.70 -8.71 25.59
N THR A 293 20.96 -8.10 24.67
CA THR A 293 20.24 -8.84 23.61
C THR A 293 21.26 -9.57 22.73
N LYS A 294 21.01 -10.86 22.55
CA LYS A 294 21.78 -11.70 21.65
C LYS A 294 20.92 -12.07 20.47
N TRP A 295 21.48 -12.00 19.27
CA TRP A 295 20.84 -12.47 18.07
C TRP A 295 21.73 -13.47 17.32
N ASP A 296 21.09 -14.40 16.64
CA ASP A 296 21.73 -15.50 15.93
C ASP A 296 21.49 -15.35 14.43
N LYS A 297 22.51 -14.91 13.71
CA LYS A 297 22.47 -14.62 12.27
C LYS A 297 22.06 -15.85 11.45
N GLU A 298 22.58 -17.04 11.78
CA GLU A 298 22.25 -18.27 11.06
C GLU A 298 20.78 -18.68 11.27
N LYS A 299 20.31 -18.58 12.51
CA LYS A 299 18.89 -18.86 12.81
C LYS A 299 17.94 -17.87 12.11
N GLN A 300 18.33 -16.60 12.03
CA GLN A 300 17.54 -15.60 11.30
C GLN A 300 17.65 -15.78 9.78
N HIS A 301 18.80 -16.27 9.27
CA HIS A 301 18.92 -16.68 7.87
C HIS A 301 17.96 -17.83 7.53
N GLU A 302 17.87 -18.86 8.38
CA GLU A 302 16.88 -19.94 8.22
C GLU A 302 15.44 -19.40 8.30
N LEU A 303 15.17 -18.46 9.21
CA LEU A 303 13.86 -17.81 9.33
C LEU A 303 13.50 -17.03 8.06
N ALA A 304 14.45 -16.32 7.43
CA ALA A 304 14.22 -15.60 6.19
C ALA A 304 13.74 -16.53 5.06
N GLY A 305 14.39 -17.68 4.88
CA GLY A 305 13.96 -18.69 3.90
C GLY A 305 12.60 -19.32 4.21
N LYS A 306 12.31 -19.54 5.51
CA LYS A 306 11.00 -20.03 5.93
C LYS A 306 9.90 -19.01 5.66
N ILE A 307 10.13 -17.73 5.98
CA ILE A 307 9.19 -16.65 5.69
C ILE A 307 8.92 -16.61 4.18
N GLU A 308 9.97 -16.65 3.35
CA GLU A 308 9.80 -16.61 1.90
C GLU A 308 8.98 -17.76 1.37
N SER A 309 9.16 -18.98 1.88
CA SER A 309 8.35 -20.13 1.45
C SER A 309 6.85 -19.96 1.71
N GLU A 310 6.47 -19.08 2.67
CA GLU A 310 5.08 -18.74 2.98
C GLU A 310 4.57 -17.51 2.21
N CYS A 311 5.48 -16.73 1.60
CA CYS A 311 5.19 -15.56 0.81
C CYS A 311 5.06 -15.84 -0.69
N ALA A 312 5.88 -16.74 -1.20
CA ALA A 312 5.93 -17.10 -2.62
C ALA A 312 4.56 -17.49 -3.19
N VAL A 313 4.27 -17.03 -4.40
CA VAL A 313 2.95 -17.21 -5.03
C VAL A 313 3.05 -18.15 -6.22
N LEU A 314 2.34 -19.27 -6.18
CA LEU A 314 2.18 -20.15 -7.32
C LEU A 314 1.11 -19.56 -8.26
N LEU A 315 1.55 -18.92 -9.34
CA LEU A 315 0.66 -18.26 -10.30
C LEU A 315 0.00 -19.24 -11.28
N LYS A 316 0.75 -20.26 -11.69
CA LYS A 316 0.31 -21.27 -12.67
C LYS A 316 0.91 -22.64 -12.37
N ASN A 317 0.13 -23.72 -12.55
CA ASN A 317 0.57 -25.10 -12.34
C ASN A 317 -0.21 -26.09 -13.21
N ASP A 318 -0.02 -25.99 -14.53
CA ASP A 318 -0.68 -26.88 -15.49
C ASP A 318 -0.13 -28.30 -15.37
N ASP A 319 -0.99 -29.27 -15.56
CA ASP A 319 -0.67 -30.71 -15.48
C ASP A 319 -0.04 -31.11 -14.13
N LYS A 320 -0.13 -30.24 -13.09
CA LYS A 320 0.54 -30.41 -11.79
C LYS A 320 2.06 -30.64 -11.97
N ILE A 321 2.69 -29.83 -12.85
CA ILE A 321 4.14 -29.90 -13.10
C ILE A 321 4.93 -29.63 -11.80
N LEU A 322 4.40 -28.85 -10.89
CA LEU A 322 4.94 -28.64 -9.54
C LEU A 322 4.08 -29.41 -8.51
N PRO A 323 4.67 -30.02 -7.49
CA PRO A 323 6.12 -30.09 -7.23
C PRO A 323 6.83 -31.04 -8.20
N LEU A 324 8.11 -30.73 -8.49
CA LEU A 324 8.94 -31.52 -9.40
C LEU A 324 9.19 -32.93 -8.89
N ASP A 325 9.24 -33.89 -9.80
CA ASP A 325 9.70 -35.24 -9.48
C ASP A 325 11.21 -35.22 -9.17
N LYS A 326 11.58 -35.66 -7.96
CA LYS A 326 12.98 -35.70 -7.50
C LYS A 326 13.87 -36.66 -8.33
N SER A 327 13.28 -37.55 -9.16
CA SER A 327 14.00 -38.43 -10.04
C SER A 327 14.19 -37.93 -11.48
N ALA A 328 13.47 -36.85 -11.86
CA ALA A 328 13.55 -36.27 -13.18
C ALA A 328 14.91 -35.60 -13.42
N LYS A 329 15.35 -35.58 -14.70
CA LYS A 329 16.49 -34.72 -15.11
C LYS A 329 16.00 -33.28 -15.24
N ILE A 330 16.60 -32.41 -14.47
CA ILE A 330 16.14 -30.99 -14.36
C ILE A 330 17.24 -30.06 -14.84
N ALA A 331 16.90 -29.20 -15.78
CA ALA A 331 17.74 -28.07 -16.16
C ALA A 331 17.39 -26.84 -15.30
N PHE A 332 18.32 -26.31 -14.51
CA PHE A 332 18.25 -24.97 -13.93
C PHE A 332 18.90 -23.99 -14.90
N ILE A 333 18.15 -22.99 -15.33
CA ILE A 333 18.56 -22.02 -16.35
C ILE A 333 18.35 -20.60 -15.83
N GLY A 334 19.32 -19.73 -16.09
CA GLY A 334 19.23 -18.32 -15.74
C GLY A 334 20.27 -17.89 -14.71
N GLU A 335 20.85 -16.69 -14.89
CA GLU A 335 21.86 -16.19 -13.94
C GLU A 335 21.31 -16.06 -12.52
N PHE A 336 20.00 -15.83 -12.36
CA PHE A 336 19.38 -15.73 -11.03
C PHE A 336 19.37 -17.06 -10.25
N ALA A 337 19.54 -18.21 -10.89
CA ALA A 337 19.72 -19.47 -10.19
C ALA A 337 21.02 -19.51 -9.36
N ASP A 338 22.06 -18.80 -9.80
CA ASP A 338 23.37 -18.69 -9.13
C ASP A 338 23.50 -17.40 -8.32
N LYS A 339 23.08 -16.28 -8.93
CA LYS A 339 23.14 -14.93 -8.35
C LYS A 339 21.71 -14.36 -8.26
N PRO A 340 20.93 -14.77 -7.24
CA PRO A 340 19.55 -14.36 -7.16
C PRO A 340 19.42 -12.86 -6.93
N ARG A 341 18.42 -12.23 -7.56
CA ARG A 341 17.97 -10.93 -7.14
C ARG A 341 16.98 -11.11 -5.98
N TYR A 342 17.41 -10.81 -4.77
CA TYR A 342 16.67 -11.10 -3.54
C TYR A 342 16.26 -9.86 -2.75
N GLN A 343 16.67 -8.67 -3.18
CA GLN A 343 16.34 -7.37 -2.57
C GLN A 343 16.38 -6.25 -3.61
N GLY A 344 15.84 -5.07 -3.24
CA GLY A 344 15.91 -3.86 -4.06
C GLY A 344 17.13 -3.00 -3.78
N GLY A 345 17.33 -1.99 -4.64
CA GLY A 345 18.42 -1.01 -4.50
C GLY A 345 18.00 0.24 -3.72
N GLY A 346 18.98 1.03 -3.28
CA GLY A 346 18.77 2.29 -2.58
C GLY A 346 18.93 2.21 -1.07
N SER A 347 18.19 3.04 -0.32
CA SER A 347 18.30 3.16 1.14
C SER A 347 17.93 1.86 1.88
N SER A 348 17.13 1.00 1.28
CA SER A 348 16.73 -0.29 1.86
C SER A 348 17.68 -1.46 1.54
N HIS A 349 18.80 -1.21 0.81
CA HIS A 349 19.74 -2.26 0.42
C HIS A 349 20.59 -2.76 1.60
N ILE A 350 20.44 -4.03 1.96
CA ILE A 350 21.10 -4.68 3.10
C ILE A 350 22.41 -5.34 2.67
N ASN A 351 23.46 -5.11 3.44
CA ASN A 351 24.73 -5.84 3.28
C ASN A 351 24.61 -7.24 3.91
N SER A 352 24.04 -8.18 3.14
CA SER A 352 23.75 -9.53 3.62
C SER A 352 25.02 -10.25 4.06
N PHE A 353 25.00 -10.89 5.25
CA PHE A 353 26.16 -11.65 5.71
C PHE A 353 26.33 -12.97 4.96
N LYS A 354 25.26 -13.48 4.36
CA LYS A 354 25.20 -14.74 3.60
C LYS A 354 24.07 -14.67 2.60
N VAL A 355 24.25 -15.22 1.43
CA VAL A 355 23.18 -15.42 0.43
C VAL A 355 23.18 -16.87 0.03
N THR A 356 22.01 -17.50 0.06
CA THR A 356 21.83 -18.88 -0.43
C THR A 356 21.06 -18.82 -1.75
N SER A 357 21.72 -19.17 -2.84
CA SER A 357 21.12 -19.27 -4.18
C SER A 357 20.40 -20.60 -4.39
N ALA A 358 19.60 -20.71 -5.47
CA ALA A 358 18.96 -21.98 -5.86
C ALA A 358 20.00 -23.10 -6.08
N LEU A 359 21.11 -22.78 -6.77
CA LEU A 359 22.17 -23.74 -7.02
C LEU A 359 22.86 -24.20 -5.73
N GLU A 360 23.08 -23.29 -4.80
CA GLU A 360 23.66 -23.66 -3.49
C GLU A 360 22.69 -24.55 -2.71
N ALA A 361 21.41 -24.25 -2.72
CA ALA A 361 20.38 -25.02 -2.01
C ALA A 361 20.19 -26.44 -2.56
N VAL A 362 20.39 -26.67 -3.86
CA VAL A 362 20.27 -27.98 -4.48
C VAL A 362 21.60 -28.74 -4.61
N LYS A 363 22.67 -28.19 -4.01
CA LYS A 363 23.99 -28.82 -4.04
C LYS A 363 23.94 -30.27 -3.52
N GLY A 364 24.40 -31.21 -4.36
CA GLY A 364 24.37 -32.68 -4.08
C GLY A 364 23.15 -33.39 -4.67
N MET A 365 22.32 -32.73 -5.45
CA MET A 365 21.28 -33.34 -6.29
C MET A 365 21.86 -33.55 -7.69
N ASP A 366 22.34 -34.77 -7.97
CA ASP A 366 23.09 -35.12 -9.21
C ASP A 366 22.23 -35.05 -10.49
N ASN A 367 20.91 -34.99 -10.35
CA ASN A 367 19.95 -34.92 -11.46
C ASN A 367 19.64 -33.47 -11.90
N ILE A 368 20.27 -32.47 -11.29
CA ILE A 368 20.13 -31.05 -11.66
C ILE A 368 21.40 -30.60 -12.37
N THR A 369 21.22 -30.00 -13.54
CA THR A 369 22.30 -29.39 -14.34
C THR A 369 21.99 -27.91 -14.59
N TYR A 370 23.01 -27.09 -14.65
CA TYR A 370 22.85 -25.64 -14.77
C TYR A 370 23.39 -25.09 -16.10
N ALA A 371 22.71 -24.11 -16.67
CA ALA A 371 23.18 -23.21 -17.72
C ALA A 371 22.82 -21.77 -17.42
N GLN A 372 23.74 -20.82 -17.62
CA GLN A 372 23.54 -19.43 -17.27
C GLN A 372 22.45 -18.74 -18.14
N GLY A 373 22.36 -19.02 -19.42
CA GLY A 373 21.32 -18.59 -20.35
C GLY A 373 21.33 -17.10 -20.72
N PHE A 374 21.56 -16.21 -19.79
CA PHE A 374 21.65 -14.75 -19.98
C PHE A 374 22.58 -14.11 -18.93
N VAL A 375 22.84 -12.81 -19.10
CA VAL A 375 23.54 -11.97 -18.12
C VAL A 375 22.62 -10.87 -17.62
N THR A 376 22.83 -10.41 -16.39
CA THR A 376 21.96 -9.40 -15.74
C THR A 376 22.51 -7.98 -15.83
N ASP A 377 23.76 -7.82 -16.24
CA ASP A 377 24.43 -6.49 -16.36
C ASP A 377 24.01 -5.70 -17.60
N ARG A 378 23.37 -6.36 -18.59
CA ARG A 378 22.84 -5.75 -19.81
C ARG A 378 21.70 -6.56 -20.40
N ASP A 379 20.82 -5.90 -21.17
CA ASP A 379 19.71 -6.56 -21.88
C ASP A 379 20.11 -6.88 -23.33
N GLU A 380 21.09 -7.80 -23.48
CA GLU A 380 21.58 -8.27 -24.78
C GLU A 380 21.64 -9.81 -24.77
N THR A 381 21.20 -10.41 -25.85
CA THR A 381 21.34 -11.87 -26.01
C THR A 381 22.82 -12.22 -26.24
N VAL A 382 23.33 -13.14 -25.43
CA VAL A 382 24.63 -13.80 -25.66
C VAL A 382 24.35 -15.16 -26.26
N ASP A 383 24.61 -15.29 -27.58
CA ASP A 383 24.18 -16.47 -28.34
C ASP A 383 24.78 -17.78 -27.79
N GLU A 384 26.03 -17.77 -27.33
CA GLU A 384 26.67 -18.94 -26.73
C GLU A 384 25.96 -19.42 -25.46
N LEU A 385 25.52 -18.49 -24.58
CA LEU A 385 24.76 -18.83 -23.37
C LEU A 385 23.35 -19.29 -23.71
N LEU A 386 22.71 -18.69 -24.70
CA LEU A 386 21.40 -19.10 -25.18
C LEU A 386 21.42 -20.51 -25.74
N ASP A 387 22.39 -20.81 -26.64
CA ASP A 387 22.52 -22.14 -27.29
C ASP A 387 22.81 -23.22 -26.25
N GLU A 388 23.67 -22.97 -25.25
CA GLU A 388 23.94 -23.91 -24.15
C GLU A 388 22.67 -24.18 -23.35
N ALA A 389 21.90 -23.17 -23.00
CA ALA A 389 20.66 -23.29 -22.24
C ALA A 389 19.58 -24.09 -23.01
N VAL A 390 19.42 -23.80 -24.31
CA VAL A 390 18.47 -24.51 -25.18
C VAL A 390 18.85 -25.98 -25.34
N GLU A 391 20.13 -26.30 -25.55
CA GLU A 391 20.58 -27.67 -25.67
C GLU A 391 20.44 -28.47 -24.34
N LEU A 392 20.70 -27.78 -23.19
CA LEU A 392 20.48 -28.34 -21.87
C LEU A 392 18.97 -28.65 -21.64
N ALA A 393 18.10 -27.68 -21.95
CA ALA A 393 16.65 -27.85 -21.81
C ALA A 393 16.10 -28.98 -22.66
N LYS A 394 16.59 -29.16 -23.90
CA LYS A 394 16.21 -30.21 -24.83
C LYS A 394 16.56 -31.64 -24.31
N ASN A 395 17.63 -31.71 -23.52
CA ASN A 395 18.13 -32.99 -22.97
C ASN A 395 17.65 -33.27 -21.53
N SER A 396 16.73 -32.46 -21.02
CA SER A 396 16.18 -32.55 -19.68
C SER A 396 14.67 -32.87 -19.71
N ASP A 397 14.16 -33.51 -18.66
CA ASP A 397 12.74 -33.83 -18.53
C ASP A 397 11.93 -32.56 -18.18
N VAL A 398 12.54 -31.62 -17.42
CA VAL A 398 11.96 -30.33 -17.02
C VAL A 398 13.01 -29.22 -17.11
N ALA A 399 12.62 -28.06 -17.63
CA ALA A 399 13.43 -26.85 -17.60
C ALA A 399 12.84 -25.85 -16.59
N VAL A 400 13.62 -25.45 -15.60
CA VAL A 400 13.28 -24.40 -14.63
C VAL A 400 14.10 -23.16 -14.94
N ILE A 401 13.43 -22.07 -15.37
CA ILE A 401 14.10 -20.82 -15.76
C ILE A 401 13.91 -19.80 -14.63
N PHE A 402 15.02 -19.35 -14.07
CA PHE A 402 15.07 -18.29 -13.06
C PHE A 402 15.24 -16.96 -13.79
N ALA A 403 14.18 -16.15 -13.82
CA ALA A 403 14.09 -14.92 -14.59
C ALA A 403 13.48 -13.77 -13.75
N GLY A 404 13.43 -12.57 -14.27
CA GLY A 404 12.86 -11.42 -13.57
C GLY A 404 13.58 -10.13 -13.92
N LEU A 405 13.48 -9.14 -13.04
CA LEU A 405 14.05 -7.82 -13.28
C LEU A 405 15.43 -7.68 -12.64
N PRO A 406 16.48 -7.33 -13.40
CA PRO A 406 17.76 -6.86 -12.84
C PRO A 406 17.59 -5.57 -12.04
N GLU A 407 18.51 -5.27 -11.13
CA GLU A 407 18.49 -4.06 -10.31
C GLU A 407 18.45 -2.77 -11.13
N SER A 408 19.02 -2.77 -12.34
CA SER A 408 18.98 -1.66 -13.28
C SER A 408 17.58 -1.32 -13.83
N PHE A 409 16.59 -2.18 -13.62
CA PHE A 409 15.21 -1.98 -14.07
C PHE A 409 14.33 -1.30 -13.04
N GLU A 410 14.57 -1.54 -11.76
CA GLU A 410 13.80 -0.93 -10.66
C GLU A 410 14.70 -0.72 -9.43
N SER A 411 14.66 0.48 -8.87
CA SER A 411 15.40 0.87 -7.67
C SER A 411 14.81 2.14 -7.08
N GLU A 412 15.15 2.45 -5.86
CA GLU A 412 15.04 3.82 -5.36
C GLU A 412 15.86 4.76 -6.25
N GLY A 413 15.33 5.95 -6.53
CA GLY A 413 15.95 6.99 -7.34
C GLY A 413 15.48 7.04 -8.79
N PHE A 414 14.86 5.99 -9.32
CA PHE A 414 14.27 6.01 -10.65
C PHE A 414 13.08 5.05 -10.80
N ASP A 415 12.16 5.41 -11.69
CA ASP A 415 11.02 4.57 -12.04
C ASP A 415 11.34 3.68 -13.24
N ARG A 416 10.62 2.55 -13.35
CA ARG A 416 10.68 1.67 -14.52
C ARG A 416 10.15 2.39 -15.75
N LYS A 417 10.71 2.08 -16.92
CA LYS A 417 10.29 2.65 -18.21
C LYS A 417 9.10 1.89 -18.83
N HIS A 418 8.93 0.63 -18.47
CA HIS A 418 7.90 -0.28 -18.97
C HIS A 418 7.73 -1.47 -18.02
N MET A 419 6.65 -2.23 -18.17
CA MET A 419 6.41 -3.45 -17.41
C MET A 419 7.09 -4.69 -17.98
N ARG A 420 7.72 -4.61 -19.15
CA ARG A 420 8.35 -5.78 -19.80
C ARG A 420 9.54 -6.25 -18.98
N MET A 421 9.77 -7.55 -19.03
CA MET A 421 11.04 -8.18 -18.63
C MET A 421 12.11 -7.89 -19.68
N PRO A 422 13.41 -8.09 -19.37
CA PRO A 422 14.51 -7.98 -20.34
C PRO A 422 14.26 -8.81 -21.60
N ASP A 423 14.51 -8.25 -22.77
CA ASP A 423 14.28 -8.92 -24.06
C ASP A 423 15.13 -10.18 -24.22
N CYS A 424 16.37 -10.20 -23.67
CA CYS A 424 17.22 -11.38 -23.65
C CYS A 424 16.61 -12.56 -22.89
N GLN A 425 15.93 -12.29 -21.76
CA GLN A 425 15.26 -13.32 -20.98
C GLN A 425 13.97 -13.81 -21.67
N LEU A 426 13.20 -12.90 -22.28
CA LEU A 426 12.01 -13.27 -23.05
C LEU A 426 12.38 -14.17 -24.25
N LYS A 427 13.48 -13.84 -24.94
CA LYS A 427 14.00 -14.68 -26.04
C LYS A 427 14.43 -16.06 -25.54
N LEU A 428 15.15 -16.13 -24.42
CA LEU A 428 15.53 -17.40 -23.79
C LEU A 428 14.31 -18.28 -23.50
N ILE A 429 13.29 -17.72 -22.84
CA ILE A 429 12.06 -18.44 -22.50
C ILE A 429 11.39 -18.98 -23.78
N ASP A 430 11.28 -18.16 -24.81
CA ASP A 430 10.68 -18.55 -26.09
C ASP A 430 11.46 -19.67 -26.80
N GLU A 431 12.79 -19.63 -26.81
CA GLU A 431 13.61 -20.66 -27.44
C GLU A 431 13.58 -21.99 -26.65
N VAL A 432 13.62 -21.93 -25.31
CA VAL A 432 13.51 -23.11 -24.45
C VAL A 432 12.12 -23.74 -24.57
N ALA A 433 11.04 -22.97 -24.61
CA ALA A 433 9.68 -23.49 -24.76
C ALA A 433 9.44 -24.21 -26.12
N LYS A 434 10.24 -23.95 -27.15
CA LYS A 434 10.16 -24.69 -28.44
C LYS A 434 10.73 -26.10 -28.37
N VAL A 435 11.65 -26.35 -27.45
CA VAL A 435 12.39 -27.63 -27.37
C VAL A 435 12.00 -28.47 -26.15
N ASN A 436 11.36 -27.88 -25.14
CA ASN A 436 10.87 -28.55 -23.95
C ASN A 436 9.47 -28.04 -23.60
N GLU A 437 8.49 -28.96 -23.51
CA GLU A 437 7.11 -28.61 -23.15
C GLU A 437 6.88 -28.47 -21.63
N ASN A 438 7.83 -28.95 -20.82
CA ASN A 438 7.78 -28.92 -19.37
C ASN A 438 8.63 -27.77 -18.81
N VAL A 439 8.18 -26.52 -19.02
CA VAL A 439 8.90 -25.35 -18.58
C VAL A 439 8.21 -24.74 -17.34
N VAL A 440 9.04 -24.44 -16.34
CA VAL A 440 8.66 -23.72 -15.12
C VAL A 440 9.46 -22.43 -15.06
N ILE A 441 8.79 -21.31 -14.79
CA ILE A 441 9.44 -20.01 -14.56
C ILE A 441 9.43 -19.70 -13.07
N VAL A 442 10.57 -19.30 -12.53
CA VAL A 442 10.73 -18.73 -11.18
C VAL A 442 11.06 -17.26 -11.36
N LEU A 443 10.21 -16.37 -10.83
CA LEU A 443 10.29 -14.94 -11.06
C LEU A 443 10.88 -14.19 -9.85
N HIS A 444 11.78 -13.24 -10.14
CA HIS A 444 12.44 -12.34 -9.19
C HIS A 444 12.23 -10.90 -9.63
N ASN A 445 11.21 -10.23 -9.10
CA ASN A 445 10.85 -8.83 -9.42
C ASN A 445 10.24 -8.12 -8.23
N GLY A 446 10.32 -6.80 -8.17
CA GLY A 446 9.79 -6.01 -7.06
C GLY A 446 8.32 -5.60 -7.25
N SER A 447 7.79 -5.71 -8.46
CA SER A 447 6.40 -5.40 -8.80
C SER A 447 5.98 -6.11 -10.09
N ALA A 448 4.69 -6.01 -10.44
CA ALA A 448 4.09 -6.70 -11.59
C ALA A 448 4.90 -6.54 -12.90
N VAL A 449 5.00 -7.63 -13.67
CA VAL A 449 5.65 -7.69 -14.99
C VAL A 449 4.70 -8.24 -16.04
N GLU A 450 4.92 -7.86 -17.30
CA GLU A 450 4.24 -8.48 -18.45
C GLU A 450 4.82 -9.86 -18.71
N MET A 451 3.95 -10.88 -18.91
CA MET A 451 4.33 -12.27 -19.11
C MET A 451 3.79 -12.82 -20.44
N PRO A 452 4.35 -12.41 -21.59
CA PRO A 452 3.88 -12.88 -22.91
C PRO A 452 4.11 -14.39 -23.12
N PHE A 453 4.82 -15.03 -22.21
CA PHE A 453 5.11 -16.46 -22.19
C PHE A 453 4.11 -17.27 -21.36
N ALA A 454 3.17 -16.65 -20.65
CA ALA A 454 2.31 -17.34 -19.68
C ALA A 454 1.57 -18.55 -20.25
N ASP A 455 1.13 -18.47 -21.52
CA ASP A 455 0.46 -19.58 -22.20
C ASP A 455 1.41 -20.65 -22.77
N LYS A 456 2.74 -20.39 -22.76
CA LYS A 456 3.76 -21.29 -23.35
C LYS A 456 4.44 -22.17 -22.30
N VAL A 457 4.25 -21.90 -21.02
CA VAL A 457 4.90 -22.60 -19.91
C VAL A 457 3.89 -23.26 -18.99
N LYS A 458 4.26 -24.35 -18.33
CA LYS A 458 3.35 -25.11 -17.46
C LYS A 458 3.30 -24.60 -16.01
N GLY A 459 4.39 -24.03 -15.50
CA GLY A 459 4.46 -23.53 -14.14
C GLY A 459 5.02 -22.10 -14.08
N ILE A 460 4.48 -21.30 -13.17
CA ILE A 460 5.02 -19.97 -12.85
C ILE A 460 4.96 -19.79 -11.33
N LEU A 461 6.13 -19.60 -10.72
CA LEU A 461 6.31 -19.34 -9.30
C LEU A 461 6.88 -17.92 -9.13
N GLU A 462 6.14 -17.05 -8.50
CA GLU A 462 6.54 -15.68 -8.19
C GLU A 462 7.19 -15.63 -6.81
N MET A 463 8.48 -15.32 -6.78
CA MET A 463 9.27 -15.19 -5.55
C MET A 463 9.45 -13.74 -5.13
N TYR A 464 9.08 -12.78 -5.96
CA TYR A 464 9.37 -11.38 -5.72
C TYR A 464 10.86 -11.17 -5.35
N LEU A 465 11.12 -10.40 -4.28
CA LEU A 465 12.46 -10.20 -3.71
C LEU A 465 12.51 -10.86 -2.33
N GLY A 466 12.79 -12.15 -2.33
CA GLY A 466 12.56 -13.08 -1.23
C GLY A 466 13.63 -13.13 -0.13
N GLY A 467 14.53 -12.13 -0.08
CA GLY A 467 15.56 -12.03 0.96
C GLY A 467 16.73 -12.99 0.75
N GLN A 468 17.70 -12.92 1.65
CA GLN A 468 19.02 -13.55 1.48
C GLN A 468 19.01 -15.10 1.43
N ASN A 469 17.92 -15.75 1.83
CA ASN A 469 17.79 -17.22 1.81
C ASN A 469 16.73 -17.70 0.82
N ILE A 470 16.53 -16.96 -0.25
CA ILE A 470 15.53 -17.23 -1.31
C ILE A 470 15.73 -18.63 -1.92
N GLY A 471 16.97 -19.06 -2.17
CA GLY A 471 17.26 -20.36 -2.78
C GLY A 471 16.79 -21.56 -1.94
N SER A 472 16.82 -21.47 -0.61
CA SER A 472 16.24 -22.51 0.24
C SER A 472 14.73 -22.58 0.12
N ALA A 473 14.05 -21.45 -0.02
CA ALA A 473 12.62 -21.37 -0.24
C ALA A 473 12.23 -21.92 -1.64
N GLU A 474 12.98 -21.55 -2.68
CA GLU A 474 12.82 -22.06 -4.04
C GLU A 474 12.92 -23.58 -4.07
N LYS A 475 13.97 -24.15 -3.48
CA LYS A 475 14.12 -25.61 -3.36
C LYS A 475 12.92 -26.22 -2.65
N ALA A 476 12.54 -25.69 -1.48
CA ALA A 476 11.45 -26.25 -0.70
C ALA A 476 10.12 -26.27 -1.48
N LEU A 477 9.84 -25.21 -2.23
CA LEU A 477 8.64 -25.07 -3.05
C LEU A 477 8.73 -25.96 -4.30
N LEU A 478 9.82 -25.88 -5.07
CA LEU A 478 9.98 -26.64 -6.31
C LEU A 478 9.87 -28.16 -6.07
N PHE A 479 10.36 -28.67 -4.94
CA PHE A 479 10.37 -30.13 -4.63
C PHE A 479 9.28 -30.53 -3.61
N GLY A 480 8.34 -29.65 -3.28
CA GLY A 480 7.18 -29.95 -2.42
C GLY A 480 7.53 -30.22 -0.96
N GLU A 481 8.66 -29.71 -0.48
CA GLU A 481 9.04 -29.68 0.95
C GLU A 481 8.23 -28.61 1.68
N ALA A 482 7.83 -27.55 0.97
CA ALA A 482 6.82 -26.59 1.35
C ALA A 482 5.67 -26.58 0.34
N ASN A 483 4.46 -26.24 0.79
CA ASN A 483 3.29 -26.03 -0.07
C ASN A 483 3.06 -24.53 -0.27
N PRO A 484 3.04 -24.01 -1.51
CA PRO A 484 2.79 -22.61 -1.78
C PRO A 484 1.49 -22.15 -1.13
N SER A 485 1.51 -21.00 -0.48
CA SER A 485 0.34 -20.43 0.20
C SER A 485 0.15 -18.94 -0.02
N GLY A 486 1.14 -18.27 -0.62
CA GLY A 486 1.08 -16.84 -0.91
C GLY A 486 -0.03 -16.49 -1.90
N LYS A 487 -0.56 -15.28 -1.77
CA LYS A 487 -1.56 -14.68 -2.66
C LYS A 487 -1.07 -13.32 -3.12
N LEU A 488 -1.29 -12.95 -4.37
CA LEU A 488 -0.84 -11.66 -4.90
C LEU A 488 -1.43 -10.49 -4.11
N ALA A 489 -0.57 -9.60 -3.66
CA ALA A 489 -0.95 -8.35 -2.98
C ALA A 489 -1.13 -7.17 -3.97
N GLU A 490 -0.99 -7.44 -5.24
CA GLU A 490 -1.22 -6.52 -6.36
C GLU A 490 -1.75 -7.26 -7.58
N THR A 491 -2.47 -6.54 -8.43
CA THR A 491 -2.96 -7.08 -9.71
C THR A 491 -1.83 -7.11 -10.74
N PHE A 492 -1.68 -8.22 -11.46
CA PHE A 492 -0.80 -8.32 -12.64
C PHE A 492 -1.63 -8.11 -13.92
N PRO A 493 -1.59 -6.92 -14.53
CA PRO A 493 -2.28 -6.68 -15.79
C PRO A 493 -1.55 -7.36 -16.96
N GLU A 494 -2.27 -7.65 -18.05
CA GLU A 494 -1.64 -8.19 -19.26
C GLU A 494 -0.61 -7.23 -19.87
N LYS A 495 -0.85 -5.92 -19.76
CA LYS A 495 0.00 -4.87 -20.31
C LYS A 495 -0.16 -3.57 -19.54
N LEU A 496 0.87 -2.73 -19.59
CA LEU A 496 0.92 -1.45 -18.89
C LEU A 496 -0.27 -0.53 -19.21
N SER A 497 -0.73 -0.50 -20.47
CA SER A 497 -1.87 0.35 -20.88
C SER A 497 -3.21 -0.03 -20.24
N HIS A 498 -3.30 -1.17 -19.56
CA HIS A 498 -4.47 -1.56 -18.76
C HIS A 498 -4.45 -0.97 -17.35
N ASN A 499 -3.29 -0.41 -16.88
CA ASN A 499 -3.19 0.15 -15.55
C ASN A 499 -3.90 1.52 -15.48
N PRO A 500 -4.66 1.82 -14.40
CA PRO A 500 -5.41 3.06 -14.28
C PRO A 500 -4.55 4.32 -14.30
N SER A 501 -3.31 4.25 -13.81
CA SER A 501 -2.39 5.39 -13.80
C SER A 501 -1.69 5.66 -15.14
N TYR A 502 -1.91 4.83 -16.17
CA TYR A 502 -1.14 4.83 -17.42
C TYR A 502 -0.99 6.21 -18.09
N LEU A 503 -2.07 7.00 -18.09
CA LEU A 503 -2.05 8.34 -18.70
C LEU A 503 -1.49 9.43 -17.79
N ASN A 504 -1.46 9.19 -16.47
CA ASN A 504 -1.12 10.19 -15.46
C ASN A 504 0.18 9.88 -14.70
N PHE A 505 0.89 8.82 -15.08
CA PHE A 505 2.19 8.46 -14.50
C PHE A 505 3.30 8.63 -15.55
N PRO A 506 4.42 9.29 -15.26
CA PRO A 506 4.77 9.94 -14.00
C PRO A 506 4.30 11.41 -13.89
N GLY A 507 3.30 11.82 -14.67
CA GLY A 507 2.74 13.16 -14.67
C GLY A 507 3.39 14.09 -15.71
N ASN A 508 3.05 15.36 -15.61
CA ASN A 508 3.55 16.41 -16.48
C ASN A 508 4.39 17.40 -15.68
N MET A 509 5.71 17.30 -15.81
CA MET A 509 6.67 18.07 -15.00
C MET A 509 6.45 17.80 -13.49
N ASP A 510 6.08 18.82 -12.72
CA ASP A 510 5.83 18.70 -11.28
C ASP A 510 4.36 18.41 -10.93
N ASP A 511 3.45 18.35 -11.90
CA ASP A 511 2.04 18.05 -11.67
C ASP A 511 1.73 16.59 -11.98
N VAL A 512 1.20 15.89 -10.99
CA VAL A 512 0.82 14.49 -11.09
C VAL A 512 -0.62 14.33 -10.62
N ASP A 513 -1.55 14.22 -11.56
CA ASP A 513 -2.96 14.04 -11.25
C ASP A 513 -3.26 12.58 -10.90
N TYR A 514 -3.87 12.36 -9.76
CA TYR A 514 -4.38 11.05 -9.31
C TYR A 514 -5.82 10.87 -9.83
N ALA A 515 -5.96 11.02 -11.16
CA ALA A 515 -7.26 11.11 -11.83
C ALA A 515 -8.07 9.80 -11.83
N GLU A 516 -7.44 8.68 -11.52
CA GLU A 516 -8.13 7.40 -11.30
C GLU A 516 -8.97 7.39 -10.03
N GLY A 517 -8.76 8.35 -9.11
CA GLY A 517 -9.49 8.46 -7.87
C GLY A 517 -9.32 7.20 -7.00
N ILE A 518 -10.40 6.72 -6.40
CA ILE A 518 -10.40 5.52 -5.56
C ILE A 518 -10.17 4.21 -6.34
N PHE A 519 -10.13 4.27 -7.67
CA PHE A 519 -10.01 3.09 -8.53
C PHE A 519 -8.55 2.71 -8.79
N VAL A 520 -7.87 2.27 -7.75
CA VAL A 520 -6.50 1.75 -7.80
C VAL A 520 -6.52 0.22 -7.76
N GLY A 521 -5.63 -0.43 -8.53
CA GLY A 521 -5.49 -1.88 -8.55
C GLY A 521 -6.78 -2.61 -8.95
N TYR A 522 -7.12 -3.71 -8.26
CA TYR A 522 -8.28 -4.54 -8.58
C TYR A 522 -9.61 -3.76 -8.62
N ARG A 523 -9.74 -2.67 -7.84
CA ARG A 523 -10.92 -1.80 -7.85
C ARG A 523 -11.21 -1.25 -9.24
N TYR A 524 -10.16 -0.89 -9.98
CA TYR A 524 -10.27 -0.40 -11.35
C TYR A 524 -10.58 -1.51 -12.34
N TYR A 525 -9.84 -2.63 -12.27
CA TYR A 525 -10.01 -3.73 -13.24
C TYR A 525 -11.39 -4.35 -13.14
N ASP A 526 -11.95 -4.47 -11.93
CA ASP A 526 -13.28 -4.98 -11.67
C ASP A 526 -14.35 -4.03 -12.22
N GLU A 527 -14.23 -2.73 -11.92
CA GLU A 527 -15.15 -1.69 -12.41
C GLU A 527 -15.19 -1.57 -13.93
N LYS A 528 -14.03 -1.70 -14.58
CA LYS A 528 -13.93 -1.63 -16.05
C LYS A 528 -14.19 -2.95 -16.75
N GLY A 529 -14.39 -4.06 -16.03
CA GLY A 529 -14.51 -5.38 -16.61
C GLY A 529 -13.26 -5.84 -17.37
N ILE A 530 -12.10 -5.27 -17.08
CA ILE A 530 -10.82 -5.67 -17.70
C ILE A 530 -10.31 -6.93 -17.00
N LYS A 531 -10.07 -7.99 -17.78
CA LYS A 531 -9.47 -9.22 -17.26
C LYS A 531 -7.98 -8.99 -17.07
N PRO A 532 -7.45 -9.06 -15.83
CA PRO A 532 -6.01 -9.07 -15.61
C PRO A 532 -5.40 -10.43 -15.97
N LEU A 533 -4.09 -10.48 -16.12
CA LEU A 533 -3.37 -11.74 -16.27
C LEU A 533 -3.52 -12.60 -15.00
N PHE A 534 -3.24 -11.98 -13.84
CA PHE A 534 -3.52 -12.55 -12.52
C PHE A 534 -4.17 -11.49 -11.63
N PRO A 535 -5.34 -11.77 -11.03
CA PRO A 535 -6.04 -10.80 -10.19
C PRO A 535 -5.40 -10.67 -8.81
N PHE A 536 -5.69 -9.58 -8.11
CA PHE A 536 -5.39 -9.41 -6.69
C PHE A 536 -5.91 -10.60 -5.88
N GLY A 537 -5.11 -11.09 -4.96
CA GLY A 537 -5.44 -12.25 -4.12
C GLY A 537 -5.23 -13.61 -4.79
N HIS A 538 -4.83 -13.66 -6.08
CA HIS A 538 -4.58 -14.92 -6.78
C HIS A 538 -3.33 -15.63 -6.23
N GLY A 539 -3.43 -16.94 -6.11
CA GLY A 539 -2.34 -17.86 -5.77
C GLY A 539 -2.87 -19.28 -5.61
N LEU A 540 -2.16 -20.22 -6.18
CA LEU A 540 -2.48 -21.66 -6.18
C LEU A 540 -1.79 -22.38 -5.02
N SER A 541 -2.20 -23.61 -4.77
CA SER A 541 -1.60 -24.53 -3.81
C SER A 541 -1.41 -25.91 -4.44
N TYR A 542 -0.58 -26.76 -3.84
CA TYR A 542 -0.47 -28.17 -4.21
C TYR A 542 -1.61 -29.01 -3.66
N THR A 543 -2.52 -28.42 -2.89
CA THR A 543 -3.77 -29.02 -2.41
C THR A 543 -4.98 -28.20 -2.87
N THR A 544 -6.19 -28.63 -2.52
CA THR A 544 -7.44 -27.95 -2.89
C THR A 544 -8.26 -27.62 -1.65
N PHE A 545 -9.03 -26.53 -1.73
CA PHE A 545 -9.86 -26.06 -0.62
C PHE A 545 -11.30 -25.82 -1.06
N GLU A 546 -12.25 -26.20 -0.21
CA GLU A 546 -13.67 -25.94 -0.38
C GLU A 546 -14.17 -25.01 0.73
N TYR A 547 -14.98 -24.03 0.34
CA TYR A 547 -15.61 -23.09 1.26
C TYR A 547 -17.08 -23.44 1.47
N SER A 548 -17.56 -23.35 2.70
CA SER A 548 -18.95 -23.67 3.04
C SER A 548 -19.42 -22.82 4.25
N ASN A 549 -20.72 -22.84 4.51
CA ASN A 549 -21.33 -22.27 5.70
C ASN A 549 -20.94 -20.81 5.98
N LEU A 550 -20.96 -19.94 4.94
CA LEU A 550 -20.84 -18.50 5.16
C LEU A 550 -22.05 -18.01 5.96
N THR A 551 -21.80 -17.45 7.14
CA THR A 551 -22.82 -16.96 8.05
C THR A 551 -22.45 -15.60 8.62
N VAL A 552 -23.46 -14.78 8.91
CA VAL A 552 -23.34 -13.50 9.60
C VAL A 552 -24.04 -13.59 10.95
N SER A 553 -23.57 -12.83 11.95
CA SER A 553 -24.17 -12.82 13.30
C SER A 553 -25.57 -12.22 13.31
N GLU A 554 -25.84 -11.26 12.44
CA GLU A 554 -27.12 -10.55 12.31
C GLU A 554 -27.36 -10.22 10.84
N ASN A 555 -28.62 -10.23 10.38
CA ASN A 555 -28.98 -9.85 9.00
C ASN A 555 -29.22 -8.34 8.85
N GLU A 556 -29.36 -7.62 9.96
CA GLU A 556 -29.50 -6.17 10.02
C GLU A 556 -28.72 -5.64 11.21
N ILE A 557 -27.86 -4.65 10.98
CA ILE A 557 -27.04 -4.03 12.03
C ILE A 557 -27.07 -2.51 11.89
N LYS A 558 -26.74 -1.83 12.97
CA LYS A 558 -26.42 -0.42 12.98
C LYS A 558 -24.90 -0.23 12.86
N ASP A 559 -24.46 0.87 12.24
CA ASP A 559 -23.06 1.17 11.95
C ASP A 559 -22.16 1.35 13.19
N ASP A 560 -22.74 1.51 14.39
CA ASP A 560 -22.03 1.55 15.66
C ASP A 560 -21.69 0.16 16.23
N LYS A 561 -22.11 -0.93 15.55
CA LYS A 561 -21.88 -2.32 15.97
C LYS A 561 -20.91 -3.04 15.05
N THR A 562 -20.40 -4.15 15.56
CA THR A 562 -19.51 -5.04 14.81
C THR A 562 -20.28 -6.27 14.34
N LEU A 563 -20.26 -6.52 13.02
CA LEU A 563 -20.78 -7.74 12.40
C LEU A 563 -19.71 -8.84 12.46
N THR A 564 -20.07 -10.00 13.02
CA THR A 564 -19.21 -11.18 12.93
C THR A 564 -19.59 -12.02 11.73
N VAL A 565 -18.60 -12.31 10.86
CA VAL A 565 -18.75 -13.16 9.68
C VAL A 565 -17.92 -14.41 9.86
N MET A 566 -18.49 -15.57 9.53
CA MET A 566 -17.83 -16.87 9.67
C MET A 566 -17.97 -17.68 8.39
N VAL A 567 -16.90 -18.38 8.00
CA VAL A 567 -16.88 -19.31 6.87
C VAL A 567 -16.07 -20.56 7.22
N ASP A 568 -16.58 -21.72 6.89
CA ASP A 568 -15.87 -22.97 7.06
C ASP A 568 -15.03 -23.26 5.79
N VAL A 569 -13.75 -23.66 5.98
CA VAL A 569 -12.83 -24.06 4.92
C VAL A 569 -12.34 -25.46 5.17
N THR A 570 -12.47 -26.31 4.17
CA THR A 570 -12.04 -27.71 4.20
C THR A 570 -10.90 -27.92 3.21
N ASN A 571 -9.80 -28.49 3.64
CA ASN A 571 -8.78 -29.01 2.75
C ASN A 571 -9.26 -30.33 2.14
N THR A 572 -9.59 -30.31 0.84
CA THR A 572 -10.15 -31.47 0.11
C THR A 572 -9.10 -32.30 -0.61
N GLY A 573 -7.83 -31.90 -0.56
CA GLY A 573 -6.73 -32.65 -1.17
C GLY A 573 -6.06 -33.63 -0.19
N ASP A 574 -4.94 -34.16 -0.61
CA ASP A 574 -4.17 -35.24 0.08
C ASP A 574 -2.92 -34.72 0.81
N ARG A 575 -2.69 -33.37 0.80
CA ARG A 575 -1.55 -32.70 1.44
C ARG A 575 -2.02 -31.66 2.44
N ASP A 576 -1.25 -31.46 3.49
CA ASP A 576 -1.40 -30.31 4.38
C ASP A 576 -1.13 -29.03 3.62
N GLY A 577 -1.87 -27.97 3.91
CA GLY A 577 -1.73 -26.69 3.23
C GLY A 577 -2.26 -25.51 4.03
N MET A 578 -1.93 -24.32 3.58
CA MET A 578 -2.49 -23.09 4.12
C MET A 578 -3.40 -22.44 3.07
N GLU A 579 -4.57 -21.97 3.51
CA GLU A 579 -5.47 -21.19 2.68
C GLU A 579 -5.66 -19.79 3.28
N ILE A 580 -5.70 -18.81 2.40
CA ILE A 580 -5.98 -17.41 2.75
C ILE A 580 -7.40 -17.09 2.30
N VAL A 581 -8.29 -17.02 3.27
CA VAL A 581 -9.68 -16.60 3.05
C VAL A 581 -9.72 -15.08 2.99
N GLN A 582 -10.21 -14.53 1.88
CA GLN A 582 -10.36 -13.10 1.65
C GLN A 582 -11.84 -12.74 1.76
N LEU A 583 -12.15 -11.74 2.58
CA LEU A 583 -13.51 -11.25 2.78
C LEU A 583 -13.65 -9.87 2.13
N TYR A 584 -14.59 -9.78 1.20
CA TYR A 584 -14.90 -8.55 0.48
C TYR A 584 -16.28 -8.05 0.87
N VAL A 585 -16.46 -6.73 0.79
CA VAL A 585 -17.74 -6.04 1.00
C VAL A 585 -18.05 -5.23 -0.25
N SER A 586 -19.29 -5.34 -0.71
CA SER A 586 -19.85 -4.58 -1.83
C SER A 586 -21.09 -3.83 -1.35
N ASP A 587 -21.21 -2.56 -1.72
CA ASP A 587 -22.46 -1.82 -1.58
C ASP A 587 -23.33 -2.10 -2.80
N LYS A 588 -24.56 -2.56 -2.58
CA LYS A 588 -25.45 -2.97 -3.66
C LYS A 588 -26.04 -1.79 -4.43
N GLU A 589 -26.36 -0.73 -3.73
CA GLU A 589 -26.97 0.49 -4.28
C GLU A 589 -26.42 1.72 -3.56
N SER A 590 -25.36 2.31 -4.11
CA SER A 590 -24.71 3.49 -3.51
C SER A 590 -25.09 4.77 -4.25
N SER A 591 -25.29 5.86 -3.51
CA SER A 591 -25.52 7.21 -4.05
C SER A 591 -24.25 7.80 -4.69
N VAL A 592 -23.09 7.29 -4.32
CA VAL A 592 -21.80 7.68 -4.86
C VAL A 592 -21.14 6.50 -5.59
N ARG A 593 -20.26 6.80 -6.52
CA ARG A 593 -19.52 5.74 -7.22
C ARG A 593 -18.59 5.02 -6.24
N ARG A 594 -18.75 3.69 -6.13
CA ARG A 594 -17.91 2.83 -5.28
C ARG A 594 -17.31 1.68 -6.11
N PRO A 595 -16.18 1.08 -5.67
CA PRO A 595 -15.66 -0.14 -6.28
C PRO A 595 -16.68 -1.29 -6.21
N VAL A 596 -16.63 -2.18 -7.19
CA VAL A 596 -17.47 -3.40 -7.22
C VAL A 596 -17.38 -4.17 -5.90
N ARG A 597 -16.19 -4.22 -5.33
CA ARG A 597 -15.92 -4.82 -4.01
C ARG A 597 -14.64 -4.27 -3.41
N GLU A 598 -14.51 -4.37 -2.10
CA GLU A 598 -13.33 -3.96 -1.36
C GLU A 598 -12.95 -5.02 -0.32
N LEU A 599 -11.66 -5.33 -0.21
CA LEU A 599 -11.15 -6.21 0.83
C LEU A 599 -11.37 -5.57 2.22
N LYS A 600 -12.07 -6.26 3.10
CA LYS A 600 -12.34 -5.83 4.49
C LYS A 600 -11.95 -6.88 5.53
N GLY A 601 -11.42 -8.03 5.10
CA GLY A 601 -10.92 -9.06 5.98
C GLY A 601 -10.07 -10.10 5.27
N PHE A 602 -9.12 -10.70 5.97
CA PHE A 602 -8.38 -11.87 5.53
C PHE A 602 -7.95 -12.72 6.74
N GLU A 603 -7.96 -14.06 6.54
CA GLU A 603 -7.47 -15.03 7.53
C GLU A 603 -6.69 -16.14 6.85
N LYS A 604 -5.48 -16.41 7.35
CA LYS A 604 -4.63 -17.52 6.90
C LYS A 604 -4.81 -18.72 7.82
N LEU A 605 -5.26 -19.84 7.26
CA LEU A 605 -5.57 -21.07 7.97
C LEU A 605 -4.65 -22.20 7.53
N PHE A 606 -3.90 -22.80 8.47
CA PHE A 606 -3.25 -24.08 8.24
C PHE A 606 -4.27 -25.21 8.38
N LEU A 607 -4.43 -26.07 7.38
CA LEU A 607 -5.34 -27.21 7.37
C LEU A 607 -4.60 -28.49 6.98
N LYS A 608 -4.75 -29.52 7.79
CA LYS A 608 -4.33 -30.86 7.40
C LYS A 608 -5.22 -31.40 6.28
N ALA A 609 -4.73 -32.38 5.53
CA ALA A 609 -5.55 -33.09 4.56
C ALA A 609 -6.85 -33.61 5.20
N GLY A 610 -7.99 -33.26 4.62
CA GLY A 610 -9.34 -33.57 5.13
C GLY A 610 -9.82 -32.74 6.32
N GLU A 611 -9.01 -31.79 6.84
CA GLU A 611 -9.40 -30.93 7.99
C GLU A 611 -10.29 -29.77 7.54
N THR A 612 -11.29 -29.45 8.40
CA THR A 612 -12.11 -28.25 8.27
C THR A 612 -11.80 -27.29 9.41
N LYS A 613 -11.59 -26.02 9.10
CA LYS A 613 -11.46 -24.93 10.07
C LYS A 613 -12.36 -23.78 9.70
N LYS A 614 -12.62 -22.93 10.70
CA LYS A 614 -13.46 -21.74 10.58
C LYS A 614 -12.57 -20.49 10.50
N ALA A 615 -12.75 -19.69 9.45
CA ALA A 615 -12.31 -18.31 9.41
C ALA A 615 -13.36 -17.43 10.08
N VAL A 616 -12.93 -16.46 10.88
CA VAL A 616 -13.80 -15.53 11.61
C VAL A 616 -13.34 -14.10 11.36
N PHE A 617 -14.27 -13.24 10.97
CA PHE A 617 -14.00 -11.83 10.66
C PHE A 617 -14.91 -10.93 11.49
N HIS A 618 -14.45 -9.73 11.75
CA HIS A 618 -15.17 -8.68 12.45
C HIS A 618 -15.20 -7.43 11.59
N LEU A 619 -16.39 -7.09 11.08
CA LEU A 619 -16.62 -5.92 10.26
C LEU A 619 -17.23 -4.81 11.12
N ASP A 620 -16.54 -3.69 11.19
CA ASP A 620 -16.94 -2.46 11.89
C ASP A 620 -17.52 -1.43 10.93
N LYS A 621 -17.81 -0.20 11.42
CA LYS A 621 -18.28 0.93 10.61
C LYS A 621 -17.46 1.15 9.34
N ARG A 622 -16.12 1.10 9.45
CA ARG A 622 -15.19 1.34 8.35
C ARG A 622 -15.31 0.31 7.22
N SER A 623 -15.84 -0.86 7.52
CA SER A 623 -16.04 -1.93 6.54
C SER A 623 -17.16 -1.61 5.54
N PHE A 624 -18.08 -0.73 5.90
CA PHE A 624 -19.26 -0.33 5.11
C PHE A 624 -19.22 1.11 4.62
N ALA A 625 -18.36 1.95 5.22
CA ALA A 625 -18.28 3.38 4.99
C ALA A 625 -17.51 3.75 3.71
N TYR A 626 -17.84 4.90 3.17
CA TYR A 626 -16.99 5.71 2.30
C TYR A 626 -16.67 7.04 3.00
N TYR A 627 -15.66 7.77 2.52
CA TYR A 627 -15.34 9.09 3.05
C TYR A 627 -16.19 10.16 2.37
N GLU A 628 -16.92 10.94 3.17
CA GLU A 628 -17.81 11.98 2.69
C GLU A 628 -17.21 13.38 2.93
N PRO A 629 -16.78 14.09 1.88
CA PRO A 629 -16.16 15.40 2.02
C PRO A 629 -17.04 16.47 2.67
N ASP A 630 -18.36 16.39 2.51
CA ASP A 630 -19.28 17.40 3.06
C ASP A 630 -19.34 17.39 4.60
N ILE A 631 -19.00 16.26 5.21
CA ILE A 631 -18.91 16.13 6.68
C ILE A 631 -17.48 15.92 7.17
N HIS A 632 -16.51 15.81 6.26
CA HIS A 632 -15.11 15.49 6.55
C HIS A 632 -14.95 14.24 7.42
N ASP A 633 -15.77 13.18 7.16
CA ASP A 633 -15.79 11.96 7.97
C ASP A 633 -16.32 10.77 7.16
N TRP A 634 -16.21 9.59 7.76
CA TRP A 634 -16.68 8.32 7.22
C TRP A 634 -18.19 8.17 7.40
N PHE A 635 -18.86 7.98 6.28
CA PHE A 635 -20.32 7.85 6.21
C PHE A 635 -20.73 6.45 5.74
N VAL A 636 -21.77 5.90 6.38
CA VAL A 636 -22.42 4.65 5.99
C VAL A 636 -23.82 4.96 5.48
N GLU A 637 -24.09 4.66 4.23
CA GLU A 637 -25.43 4.73 3.69
C GLU A 637 -26.32 3.61 4.27
N TYR A 638 -27.61 3.90 4.45
CA TYR A 638 -28.58 2.85 4.71
C TYR A 638 -28.77 2.00 3.45
N GLY A 639 -28.57 0.69 3.55
CA GLY A 639 -28.72 -0.18 2.40
C GLY A 639 -28.34 -1.63 2.63
N GLU A 640 -28.46 -2.39 1.58
CA GLU A 640 -28.05 -3.79 1.50
C GLU A 640 -26.59 -3.88 1.05
N PHE A 641 -25.76 -4.49 1.89
CA PHE A 641 -24.37 -4.79 1.57
C PHE A 641 -24.19 -6.28 1.31
N ILE A 642 -23.38 -6.61 0.30
CA ILE A 642 -23.04 -7.99 -0.01
C ILE A 642 -21.69 -8.33 0.62
N ILE A 643 -21.66 -9.42 1.38
CA ILE A 643 -20.46 -9.99 2.01
C ILE A 643 -20.03 -11.18 1.17
N GLU A 644 -18.81 -11.14 0.65
CA GLU A 644 -18.27 -12.13 -0.27
C GLU A 644 -17.02 -12.78 0.33
N ALA A 645 -16.99 -14.11 0.40
CA ALA A 645 -15.80 -14.87 0.77
C ALA A 645 -15.20 -15.54 -0.46
N GLY A 646 -13.90 -15.28 -0.70
CA GLY A 646 -13.21 -15.78 -1.87
C GLY A 646 -11.76 -16.14 -1.61
N SER A 647 -11.14 -16.80 -2.60
CA SER A 647 -9.71 -17.09 -2.64
C SER A 647 -8.91 -16.01 -3.38
N SER A 648 -9.62 -15.10 -4.07
CA SER A 648 -9.08 -13.89 -4.73
C SER A 648 -10.21 -12.91 -5.01
N SER A 649 -9.91 -11.69 -5.48
CA SER A 649 -10.91 -10.70 -5.90
C SER A 649 -11.81 -11.18 -7.06
N ARG A 650 -11.38 -12.20 -7.80
CA ARG A 650 -12.11 -12.79 -8.95
C ARG A 650 -12.55 -14.23 -8.74
N ASP A 651 -12.19 -14.86 -7.63
CA ASP A 651 -12.62 -16.21 -7.27
C ASP A 651 -13.45 -16.16 -5.98
N ILE A 652 -14.66 -15.62 -6.12
CA ILE A 652 -15.64 -15.56 -5.04
C ILE A 652 -16.34 -16.90 -4.93
N ARG A 653 -16.28 -17.51 -3.75
CA ARG A 653 -16.82 -18.86 -3.48
C ARG A 653 -18.20 -18.82 -2.84
N LEU A 654 -18.44 -17.87 -1.94
CA LEU A 654 -19.69 -17.72 -1.20
C LEU A 654 -20.05 -16.26 -1.06
N SER A 655 -21.34 -15.96 -1.02
CA SER A 655 -21.85 -14.62 -0.74
C SER A 655 -23.10 -14.67 0.16
N THR A 656 -23.29 -13.62 0.94
CA THR A 656 -24.51 -13.34 1.74
C THR A 656 -24.74 -11.86 1.79
N SER A 657 -25.88 -11.42 2.31
CA SER A 657 -26.15 -9.98 2.44
C SER A 657 -26.49 -9.59 3.89
N VAL A 658 -26.29 -8.30 4.18
CA VAL A 658 -26.66 -7.67 5.46
C VAL A 658 -27.22 -6.27 5.15
N TYR A 659 -28.24 -5.85 5.90
CA TYR A 659 -28.69 -4.47 5.92
C TYR A 659 -27.94 -3.68 6.97
N VAL A 660 -27.37 -2.54 6.58
CA VAL A 660 -26.67 -1.64 7.50
C VAL A 660 -27.40 -0.31 7.58
N SER A 661 -27.58 0.22 8.79
CA SER A 661 -28.19 1.52 9.04
C SER A 661 -27.26 2.43 9.81
N SER A 662 -27.41 3.74 9.63
CA SER A 662 -26.69 4.79 10.36
C SER A 662 -27.66 5.85 10.84
N ASP A 663 -27.38 6.44 12.03
CA ASP A 663 -28.08 7.64 12.50
C ASP A 663 -27.47 8.94 11.94
N THR A 664 -26.26 8.85 11.34
CA THR A 664 -25.60 10.00 10.72
C THR A 664 -26.42 10.42 9.50
N LYS A 665 -26.77 11.69 9.45
CA LYS A 665 -27.43 12.29 8.27
C LYS A 665 -26.44 13.20 7.58
N LEU A 666 -26.40 13.15 6.25
CA LEU A 666 -25.65 14.13 5.48
C LEU A 666 -26.33 15.49 5.56
N PRO A 667 -25.58 16.59 5.72
CA PRO A 667 -26.17 17.91 5.66
C PRO A 667 -26.69 18.15 4.25
N VAL A 668 -27.98 18.44 4.15
CA VAL A 668 -28.58 18.86 2.89
C VAL A 668 -28.45 20.37 2.79
N HIS A 669 -27.61 20.84 1.87
CA HIS A 669 -27.40 22.26 1.64
C HIS A 669 -27.64 22.59 0.17
N PHE A 670 -28.75 23.25 -0.09
CA PHE A 670 -29.10 23.70 -1.42
C PHE A 670 -28.49 25.06 -1.73
N THR A 671 -28.16 25.26 -3.01
CA THR A 671 -27.64 26.52 -3.54
C THR A 671 -28.42 26.90 -4.80
N LEU A 672 -28.15 28.06 -5.36
CA LEU A 672 -28.69 28.41 -6.67
C LEU A 672 -28.19 27.51 -7.83
N ASN A 673 -27.16 26.71 -7.59
CA ASN A 673 -26.66 25.71 -8.55
C ASN A 673 -27.32 24.35 -8.39
N THR A 674 -28.06 24.13 -7.31
CA THR A 674 -28.87 22.91 -7.13
C THR A 674 -29.88 22.78 -8.27
N THR A 675 -30.04 21.57 -8.77
CA THR A 675 -30.90 21.31 -9.94
C THR A 675 -32.39 21.22 -9.55
N CYS A 676 -33.25 21.44 -10.51
CA CYS A 676 -34.71 21.27 -10.31
C CYS A 676 -35.05 19.82 -9.90
N GLY A 677 -34.29 18.83 -10.39
CA GLY A 677 -34.45 17.43 -10.02
C GLY A 677 -34.16 17.18 -8.57
N GLU A 678 -33.02 17.69 -8.06
CA GLU A 678 -32.63 17.58 -6.66
C GLU A 678 -33.67 18.22 -5.73
N ILE A 679 -34.09 19.44 -6.04
CA ILE A 679 -35.16 20.12 -5.27
C ILE A 679 -36.46 19.32 -5.27
N ASN A 680 -36.85 18.76 -6.44
CA ASN A 680 -38.10 18.00 -6.59
C ASN A 680 -38.04 16.61 -5.93
N SER A 681 -36.84 16.12 -5.60
CA SER A 681 -36.68 14.83 -4.93
C SER A 681 -37.08 14.85 -3.45
N ILE A 682 -37.05 16.02 -2.80
CA ILE A 682 -37.44 16.18 -1.41
C ILE A 682 -38.83 16.81 -1.26
N PRO A 683 -39.67 16.37 -0.31
CA PRO A 683 -41.03 16.88 -0.13
C PRO A 683 -41.11 18.38 0.09
N GLU A 684 -40.22 18.94 0.91
CA GLU A 684 -40.16 20.36 1.27
C GLU A 684 -39.75 21.21 0.08
N GLY A 685 -38.76 20.79 -0.68
CA GLY A 685 -38.33 21.46 -1.89
C GLY A 685 -39.42 21.44 -2.96
N ARG A 686 -40.03 20.27 -3.16
CA ARG A 686 -41.18 20.13 -4.08
C ARG A 686 -42.28 21.10 -3.71
N ALA A 687 -42.72 21.15 -2.45
CA ALA A 687 -43.79 22.03 -2.00
C ALA A 687 -43.44 23.52 -2.16
N MET A 688 -42.20 23.89 -1.91
CA MET A 688 -41.76 25.29 -2.01
C MET A 688 -41.60 25.77 -3.46
N PHE A 689 -41.18 24.91 -4.37
CA PHE A 689 -40.89 25.26 -5.75
C PHE A 689 -41.94 24.79 -6.77
N GLU A 690 -43.00 24.09 -6.34
CA GLU A 690 -44.04 23.48 -7.22
C GLU A 690 -44.63 24.50 -8.21
N ASP A 691 -45.00 25.69 -7.75
CA ASP A 691 -45.59 26.74 -8.62
C ASP A 691 -44.59 27.24 -9.69
N ILE A 692 -43.30 27.28 -9.37
CA ILE A 692 -42.23 27.69 -10.30
C ILE A 692 -41.94 26.56 -11.28
N LEU A 693 -41.75 25.35 -10.77
CA LEU A 693 -41.41 24.17 -11.58
C LEU A 693 -42.51 23.83 -12.58
N SER A 694 -43.79 23.99 -12.20
CA SER A 694 -44.94 23.74 -13.07
C SER A 694 -45.09 24.76 -14.20
N LYS A 695 -44.40 25.91 -14.13
CA LYS A 695 -44.47 27.01 -15.10
C LYS A 695 -43.18 27.21 -15.89
N ILE A 696 -42.29 26.20 -15.89
CA ILE A 696 -41.07 26.23 -16.69
C ILE A 696 -41.45 26.19 -18.19
N ASP A 697 -40.97 27.18 -18.94
CA ASP A 697 -41.11 27.25 -20.39
C ASP A 697 -39.70 27.20 -21.01
N CYS A 698 -39.36 26.06 -21.56
CA CYS A 698 -38.07 25.86 -22.24
C CYS A 698 -38.09 26.38 -23.70
N GLY A 699 -39.14 27.08 -24.13
CA GLY A 699 -39.24 27.66 -25.46
C GLY A 699 -39.59 26.68 -26.59
N PHE A 700 -39.88 25.42 -26.26
CA PHE A 700 -40.27 24.42 -27.23
C PHE A 700 -41.79 24.40 -27.48
N GLY A 701 -42.55 25.30 -26.83
CA GLY A 701 -44.00 25.55 -27.04
C GLY A 701 -44.89 24.31 -26.92
N ASP A 702 -46.22 24.48 -26.98
CA ASP A 702 -47.22 23.42 -27.08
C ASP A 702 -47.14 22.60 -28.41
N THR A 703 -46.01 22.72 -29.12
CA THR A 703 -45.67 21.94 -30.31
C THR A 703 -45.09 20.57 -30.00
N ALA A 704 -45.28 20.05 -28.78
CA ALA A 704 -45.28 18.61 -28.55
C ALA A 704 -46.52 18.01 -29.23
N SER A 705 -46.64 18.22 -30.56
CA SER A 705 -47.48 17.39 -31.40
C SER A 705 -47.02 15.93 -31.24
N ASP A 706 -47.92 15.00 -31.28
CA ASP A 706 -47.66 13.54 -31.21
C ASP A 706 -46.60 13.03 -32.19
N ASP A 707 -46.06 13.89 -33.06
CA ASP A 707 -45.01 13.62 -34.06
C ASP A 707 -43.55 13.81 -33.54
N LEU A 708 -43.32 14.49 -32.42
CA LEU A 708 -42.00 14.55 -31.78
C LEU A 708 -41.87 13.39 -30.79
N GLY A 709 -41.39 12.24 -31.26
CA GLY A 709 -41.39 10.96 -30.57
C GLY A 709 -40.79 10.98 -29.13
N ALA A 710 -40.82 9.86 -28.44
CA ALA A 710 -40.37 9.63 -27.05
C ALA A 710 -39.05 10.32 -26.68
N SER A 711 -38.11 10.43 -27.62
CA SER A 711 -36.82 11.09 -27.46
C SER A 711 -36.92 12.60 -27.15
N ALA A 712 -37.89 13.34 -27.69
CA ALA A 712 -38.02 14.77 -27.41
C ALA A 712 -38.61 15.02 -26.02
N LYS A 713 -39.51 14.15 -25.57
CA LYS A 713 -40.02 14.20 -24.19
C LYS A 713 -38.95 13.89 -23.16
N GLU A 714 -38.19 12.81 -23.37
CA GLU A 714 -37.06 12.44 -22.51
C GLU A 714 -36.00 13.55 -22.46
N MET A 715 -35.70 14.18 -23.61
CA MET A 715 -34.77 15.32 -23.66
C MET A 715 -35.27 16.49 -22.83
N MET A 716 -36.55 16.84 -22.92
CA MET A 716 -37.12 17.96 -22.16
C MET A 716 -37.16 17.65 -20.67
N GLU A 717 -37.54 16.44 -20.26
CA GLU A 717 -37.52 16.00 -18.86
C GLU A 717 -36.12 16.04 -18.30
N ALA A 718 -35.11 15.60 -19.04
CA ALA A 718 -33.71 15.66 -18.65
C ALA A 718 -33.21 17.11 -18.54
N MET A 719 -33.53 17.98 -19.50
CA MET A 719 -33.15 19.40 -19.45
C MET A 719 -33.75 20.11 -18.22
N ILE A 720 -35.01 19.84 -17.88
CA ILE A 720 -35.65 20.42 -16.68
C ILE A 720 -35.05 19.83 -15.43
N ARG A 721 -34.87 18.52 -15.35
CA ARG A 721 -34.29 17.83 -14.20
C ARG A 721 -32.90 18.37 -13.84
N ASP A 722 -32.04 18.56 -14.83
CA ASP A 722 -30.65 18.94 -14.64
C ASP A 722 -30.46 20.48 -14.70
N MET A 723 -31.54 21.26 -14.82
CA MET A 723 -31.50 22.72 -14.83
C MET A 723 -31.23 23.27 -13.42
N PRO A 724 -30.19 24.09 -13.21
CA PRO A 724 -29.94 24.71 -11.91
C PRO A 724 -30.97 25.80 -11.61
N LEU A 725 -31.33 25.95 -10.33
CA LEU A 725 -32.32 26.90 -9.84
C LEU A 725 -32.08 28.34 -10.33
N ARG A 726 -30.81 28.78 -10.43
CA ARG A 726 -30.48 30.13 -10.94
C ARG A 726 -31.00 30.39 -12.36
N THR A 727 -31.18 29.33 -13.13
CA THR A 727 -31.59 29.41 -14.54
C THR A 727 -33.12 29.56 -14.66
N LEU A 728 -33.86 29.17 -13.63
CA LEU A 728 -35.34 29.30 -13.62
C LEU A 728 -35.82 30.72 -13.81
N VAL A 729 -35.05 31.73 -13.37
CA VAL A 729 -35.35 33.14 -13.58
C VAL A 729 -35.55 33.47 -15.07
N THR A 730 -34.85 32.75 -15.95
CA THR A 730 -34.92 32.96 -17.40
C THR A 730 -36.01 32.08 -18.07
N PHE A 731 -36.27 30.90 -17.54
CA PHE A 731 -37.14 29.88 -18.18
C PHE A 731 -38.50 29.73 -17.47
N THR A 732 -38.91 30.64 -16.62
CA THR A 732 -40.24 30.62 -16.00
C THR A 732 -41.02 31.88 -16.30
N ASN A 733 -42.32 31.71 -16.51
CA ASN A 733 -43.30 32.82 -16.70
C ASN A 733 -43.93 33.26 -15.36
N VAL A 734 -43.36 32.88 -14.21
CA VAL A 734 -43.87 33.28 -12.90
C VAL A 734 -43.49 34.76 -12.67
N PRO A 735 -44.49 35.66 -12.45
CA PRO A 735 -44.22 37.06 -12.15
C PRO A 735 -43.37 37.18 -10.89
N ASP A 736 -42.48 38.18 -10.87
CA ASP A 736 -41.67 38.57 -9.72
C ASP A 736 -40.58 37.55 -9.30
N ILE A 737 -40.33 36.50 -10.05
CA ILE A 737 -39.19 35.61 -9.81
C ILE A 737 -37.88 36.28 -10.26
N THR A 738 -37.10 36.69 -9.29
CA THR A 738 -35.78 37.30 -9.44
C THR A 738 -34.73 36.34 -8.84
N ARG A 739 -33.46 36.58 -9.20
CA ARG A 739 -32.35 35.86 -8.57
C ARG A 739 -32.31 36.03 -7.04
N ALA A 740 -32.61 37.22 -6.55
CA ALA A 740 -32.71 37.51 -5.11
C ALA A 740 -33.84 36.71 -4.45
N LYS A 741 -35.00 36.60 -5.09
CA LYS A 741 -36.09 35.81 -4.57
C LYS A 741 -35.79 34.30 -4.57
N MET A 742 -35.11 33.83 -5.58
CA MET A 742 -34.62 32.43 -5.61
C MET A 742 -33.61 32.17 -4.49
N SER A 743 -32.68 33.07 -4.24
CA SER A 743 -31.74 32.98 -3.07
C SER A 743 -32.50 32.88 -1.76
N GLU A 744 -33.44 33.79 -1.53
CA GLU A 744 -34.28 33.77 -0.32
C GLU A 744 -35.04 32.46 -0.14
N MET A 745 -35.60 31.90 -1.22
CA MET A 745 -36.30 30.61 -1.17
C MET A 745 -35.36 29.45 -0.83
N VAL A 746 -34.16 29.47 -1.38
CA VAL A 746 -33.14 28.43 -1.09
C VAL A 746 -32.66 28.55 0.37
N GLU A 747 -32.43 29.78 0.86
CA GLU A 747 -32.06 30.01 2.26
C GLU A 747 -33.15 29.53 3.22
N ASN A 748 -34.42 29.87 2.96
CA ASN A 748 -35.55 29.39 3.75
C ASN A 748 -35.70 27.86 3.74
N LEU A 749 -35.41 27.21 2.60
CA LEU A 749 -35.43 25.75 2.52
C LEU A 749 -34.32 25.13 3.36
N ASN A 750 -33.11 25.67 3.29
CA ASN A 750 -31.98 25.21 4.10
C ASN A 750 -32.25 25.38 5.60
N GLU A 751 -32.81 26.53 6.03
CA GLU A 751 -33.22 26.75 7.44
C GLU A 751 -34.26 25.72 7.88
N MET A 752 -35.29 25.46 7.06
CA MET A 752 -36.32 24.48 7.35
C MET A 752 -35.79 23.06 7.49
N LEU A 753 -34.73 22.70 6.73
CA LEU A 753 -34.10 21.39 6.78
C LEU A 753 -33.13 21.26 7.95
N ALA A 754 -32.46 22.34 8.34
CA ALA A 754 -31.57 22.37 9.50
C ALA A 754 -32.30 22.21 10.84
N GLU A 755 -33.62 22.53 10.91
CA GLU A 755 -34.47 22.35 12.09
C GLU A 755 -35.02 20.93 12.26
N LYS A 756 -34.84 20.05 11.26
CA LYS A 756 -35.30 18.66 11.26
C LYS A 756 -34.16 17.66 11.52
#